data_41240cabb6a859980bb86b154c0be5ff
#
_entry.id   41240cabb6a859980bb86b154c0be5ff
#
_cell.length_a   1.000
_cell.length_b   1.000
_cell.length_c   1.000
_cell.angle_alpha   90.00
_cell.angle_beta   90.00
_cell.angle_gamma   90.00
#
_symmetry.space_group_name_H-M   'P 1'
#
loop_
_entity.id
_entity.type
_entity.pdbx_description
1 polymer ?
#
loop_
_entity_poly.entity_id
_entity_poly.type
_entity_poly.pdbx_seq_one_letter_code
_entity_poly.pdbx_strand_id
1 'polypeptide(L)'
;MAPRRDTGAGAEAELPEYAGHYLLESRLGSGGMGVVHLARSTSGLKLAVKVVHAEFAKDAEFRSRFRQEVTAARRVSGAFTAPVVDADSDAERPWMATLFIPGPTLSEEVKRNGPMHPEKLRRLMAGLAEALRDIHRVGVVHRDLKPSNVLLAEDGPKVIDFGISRPKDSELRTETGKLIGTPPFMAPEQFRRPREVGPAADIFALGSVLVHAATGRGPFDSDSPYIVAYQVVHDEPELAGVPENLAPLVRACLAKEPEERPTPDELMRELRSVAASYDTQAFVPSRRVPDALPDGFEEPATPTEAPGAAPRNPQNPEEPEQPGGPGRPEKPSRRRRRGKVLLAGAAVAVLAGGGFVGLRLTDGTSTAAPRTTPSRTAAFAPWATKPAPDDSGSLPRCVYASGRLLCVQRGLVSALDENDGRVLWRHPLAADDSPGRAPVVEGGLVHVVTRSGSHTLALDPATGATRWERDVSGYSVFAAAGTLLLTASGGEVTAVDGATGKDLWSKRVPGQRLPVFTSFRGDRLAYATSLSSDGARTRVTAIDPATGAVRWEARLTGGLTPVGRAGEDLVLLRGGGDYGTTDAVVRYSPATGKSLKVPLGVALAQARATVAGDKVYLLGYDGALAAVDLGTGAQVWSLQTSVSRGSDLAADGTRVYFSGADGRLLTVDARAGRLLGQTTLRIGSRSDEVASSLPAPVVVDGHVYAGAPDGTVFAVTENDPAAP
;
A
#
# COMPACT_ATOMS: atom_id res chain seq x y z
N MET A 1 -35.57 -1.22 -62.32
CA MET A 1 -35.69 -0.19 -61.28
C MET A 1 -35.51 -0.89 -59.94
N ALA A 2 -34.35 -0.84 -59.35
CA ALA A 2 -34.04 -1.37 -58.05
C ALA A 2 -34.18 -0.27 -56.97
N PRO A 3 -34.70 -0.53 -55.76
CA PRO A 3 -34.86 0.49 -54.74
C PRO A 3 -33.51 0.80 -54.13
N ARG A 4 -33.21 2.13 -54.06
CA ARG A 4 -32.09 2.68 -53.32
C ARG A 4 -32.28 2.36 -51.83
N ARG A 5 -31.32 1.66 -51.25
CA ARG A 5 -31.15 1.59 -49.79
C ARG A 5 -30.61 2.95 -49.31
N ASP A 6 -31.37 3.55 -48.44
CA ASP A 6 -31.00 4.74 -47.66
C ASP A 6 -29.93 4.34 -46.63
N THR A 7 -28.72 4.79 -46.81
CA THR A 7 -27.62 4.64 -45.85
C THR A 7 -27.54 5.88 -44.99
N GLY A 8 -28.43 5.92 -44.00
CA GLY A 8 -28.36 6.84 -42.89
C GLY A 8 -27.77 6.15 -41.66
N ALA A 9 -26.55 5.64 -41.75
CA ALA A 9 -25.78 5.19 -40.60
C ALA A 9 -24.74 6.27 -40.29
N GLY A 10 -25.00 7.07 -39.28
CA GLY A 10 -23.96 7.84 -38.61
C GLY A 10 -22.82 6.89 -38.24
N ALA A 11 -21.59 7.31 -38.57
CA ALA A 11 -20.38 6.57 -38.28
C ALA A 11 -20.22 6.36 -36.75
N GLU A 12 -20.78 5.27 -36.24
CA GLU A 12 -20.22 4.60 -35.07
C GLU A 12 -18.85 4.10 -35.53
N ALA A 13 -17.81 4.92 -35.24
CA ALA A 13 -16.45 4.48 -35.43
C ALA A 13 -16.31 3.16 -34.63
N GLU A 14 -15.99 2.08 -35.35
CA GLU A 14 -15.74 0.76 -34.78
C GLU A 14 -14.86 0.95 -33.54
N LEU A 15 -15.39 0.61 -32.36
CA LEU A 15 -14.63 0.65 -31.13
C LEU A 15 -13.54 -0.42 -31.25
N PRO A 16 -12.29 -0.12 -30.85
CA PRO A 16 -11.22 -1.09 -30.94
C PRO A 16 -11.58 -2.32 -30.10
N GLU A 17 -11.29 -3.50 -30.64
CA GLU A 17 -11.46 -4.76 -29.92
C GLU A 17 -10.51 -4.86 -28.73
N TYR A 18 -9.37 -4.16 -28.83
CA TYR A 18 -8.33 -4.13 -27.81
C TYR A 18 -7.89 -2.70 -27.51
N ALA A 19 -7.55 -2.44 -26.23
CA ALA A 19 -6.80 -1.28 -25.80
C ALA A 19 -5.45 -1.79 -25.24
N GLY A 20 -4.37 -1.58 -25.99
CA GLY A 20 -3.11 -2.26 -25.72
C GLY A 20 -3.27 -3.79 -25.85
N HIS A 21 -3.08 -4.50 -24.75
CA HIS A 21 -3.26 -5.95 -24.67
C HIS A 21 -4.54 -6.37 -23.92
N TYR A 22 -5.42 -5.41 -23.60
CA TYR A 22 -6.70 -5.67 -22.92
C TYR A 22 -7.80 -5.92 -23.92
N LEU A 23 -8.45 -7.08 -23.82
CA LEU A 23 -9.66 -7.39 -24.57
C LEU A 23 -10.83 -6.58 -23.98
N LEU A 24 -11.47 -5.76 -24.82
CA LEU A 24 -12.64 -4.99 -24.45
C LEU A 24 -13.90 -5.86 -24.57
N GLU A 25 -14.53 -6.19 -23.45
CA GLU A 25 -15.66 -7.14 -23.40
C GLU A 25 -17.02 -6.47 -23.57
N SER A 26 -17.25 -5.36 -22.87
CA SER A 26 -18.51 -4.64 -22.89
C SER A 26 -18.34 -3.19 -22.49
N ARG A 27 -19.28 -2.34 -22.93
CA ARG A 27 -19.29 -0.92 -22.57
C ARG A 27 -19.87 -0.74 -21.16
N LEU A 28 -19.13 -0.12 -20.26
CA LEU A 28 -19.56 0.26 -18.92
C LEU A 28 -20.20 1.66 -18.89
N GLY A 29 -19.68 2.58 -19.73
CA GLY A 29 -20.15 3.96 -19.76
C GLY A 29 -19.58 4.74 -20.92
N SER A 30 -20.10 5.95 -21.16
CA SER A 30 -19.63 6.85 -22.19
C SER A 30 -19.72 8.28 -21.65
N GLY A 31 -18.66 9.05 -21.85
CA GLY A 31 -18.59 10.46 -21.49
C GLY A 31 -18.11 11.33 -22.64
N GLY A 32 -18.02 12.64 -22.42
CA GLY A 32 -17.66 13.59 -23.46
C GLY A 32 -16.26 13.41 -24.05
N MET A 33 -15.36 12.67 -23.38
CA MET A 33 -13.94 12.51 -23.78
C MET A 33 -13.58 11.09 -24.22
N GLY A 34 -14.45 10.10 -23.95
CA GLY A 34 -14.15 8.72 -24.26
C GLY A 34 -15.21 7.74 -23.77
N VAL A 35 -14.96 6.46 -24.04
CA VAL A 35 -15.82 5.35 -23.66
C VAL A 35 -15.08 4.51 -22.63
N VAL A 36 -15.78 4.09 -21.58
CA VAL A 36 -15.27 3.17 -20.55
C VAL A 36 -15.78 1.76 -20.85
N HIS A 37 -14.87 0.82 -20.96
CA HIS A 37 -15.15 -0.59 -21.22
C HIS A 37 -14.81 -1.46 -20.02
N LEU A 38 -15.62 -2.50 -19.78
CA LEU A 38 -15.14 -3.66 -19.05
C LEU A 38 -14.13 -4.35 -19.96
N ALA A 39 -12.96 -4.58 -19.42
CA ALA A 39 -11.90 -5.26 -20.13
C ALA A 39 -11.32 -6.39 -19.27
N ARG A 40 -10.65 -7.30 -19.95
CA ARG A 40 -9.96 -8.41 -19.29
C ARG A 40 -8.51 -8.47 -19.74
N SER A 41 -7.62 -8.58 -18.76
CA SER A 41 -6.23 -8.88 -19.03
C SER A 41 -6.05 -10.33 -19.49
N THR A 42 -4.91 -10.66 -20.05
CA THR A 42 -4.54 -12.03 -20.41
C THR A 42 -4.53 -12.99 -19.22
N SER A 43 -4.37 -12.48 -17.99
CA SER A 43 -4.48 -13.25 -16.75
C SER A 43 -5.91 -13.37 -16.21
N GLY A 44 -6.91 -12.79 -16.89
CA GLY A 44 -8.31 -12.82 -16.49
C GLY A 44 -8.73 -11.71 -15.52
N LEU A 45 -7.83 -10.75 -15.17
CA LEU A 45 -8.17 -9.62 -14.31
C LEU A 45 -9.18 -8.71 -15.00
N LYS A 46 -10.26 -8.36 -14.31
CA LYS A 46 -11.27 -7.41 -14.79
C LYS A 46 -10.80 -5.98 -14.55
N LEU A 47 -10.90 -5.16 -15.57
CA LEU A 47 -10.49 -3.77 -15.59
C LEU A 47 -11.61 -2.89 -16.15
N ALA A 48 -11.64 -1.64 -15.72
CA ALA A 48 -12.39 -0.57 -16.40
C ALA A 48 -11.40 0.22 -17.24
N VAL A 49 -11.52 0.12 -18.57
CA VAL A 49 -10.61 0.77 -19.53
C VAL A 49 -11.32 1.93 -20.22
N LYS A 50 -10.85 3.14 -19.95
CA LYS A 50 -11.29 4.38 -20.59
C LYS A 50 -10.48 4.62 -21.86
N VAL A 51 -11.13 4.56 -23.03
CA VAL A 51 -10.53 4.81 -24.34
C VAL A 51 -10.98 6.19 -24.83
N VAL A 52 -10.04 7.06 -25.15
CA VAL A 52 -10.30 8.43 -25.61
C VAL A 52 -10.91 8.41 -27.01
N HIS A 53 -11.88 9.30 -27.28
CA HIS A 53 -12.46 9.47 -28.62
C HIS A 53 -11.41 9.90 -29.64
N ALA A 54 -11.55 9.42 -30.87
CA ALA A 54 -10.58 9.64 -31.97
C ALA A 54 -10.34 11.13 -32.28
N GLU A 55 -11.34 11.99 -32.09
CA GLU A 55 -11.25 13.44 -32.27
C GLU A 55 -10.26 14.07 -31.30
N PHE A 56 -10.29 13.71 -30.00
CA PHE A 56 -9.35 14.20 -28.99
C PHE A 56 -7.97 13.53 -29.07
N ALA A 57 -7.91 12.33 -29.64
CA ALA A 57 -6.66 11.61 -29.81
C ALA A 57 -5.68 12.30 -30.75
N LYS A 58 -6.16 13.19 -31.64
CA LYS A 58 -5.34 13.97 -32.58
C LYS A 58 -4.85 15.28 -32.01
N ASP A 59 -5.41 15.75 -30.91
CA ASP A 59 -5.06 17.01 -30.26
C ASP A 59 -3.83 16.81 -29.34
N ALA A 60 -2.72 17.47 -29.69
CA ALA A 60 -1.46 17.38 -28.94
C ALA A 60 -1.58 17.95 -27.51
N GLU A 61 -2.41 19.00 -27.32
CA GLU A 61 -2.65 19.59 -26.01
C GLU A 61 -3.48 18.69 -25.13
N PHE A 62 -4.51 18.05 -25.71
CA PHE A 62 -5.29 17.02 -25.00
C PHE A 62 -4.41 15.84 -24.57
N ARG A 63 -3.54 15.32 -25.46
CA ARG A 63 -2.60 14.25 -25.12
C ARG A 63 -1.66 14.62 -23.97
N SER A 64 -1.15 15.86 -23.98
CA SER A 64 -0.29 16.36 -22.92
C SER A 64 -1.03 16.38 -21.57
N ARG A 65 -2.27 16.86 -21.55
CA ARG A 65 -3.13 16.88 -20.37
C ARG A 65 -3.47 15.46 -19.90
N PHE A 66 -3.84 14.58 -20.81
CA PHE A 66 -4.14 13.18 -20.50
C PHE A 66 -2.92 12.46 -19.89
N ARG A 67 -1.71 12.74 -20.38
CA ARG A 67 -0.47 12.20 -19.79
C ARG A 67 -0.24 12.71 -18.37
N GLN A 68 -0.52 14.00 -18.11
CA GLN A 68 -0.47 14.55 -16.76
C GLN A 68 -1.52 13.92 -15.83
N GLU A 69 -2.75 13.71 -16.33
CA GLU A 69 -3.83 13.03 -15.63
C GLU A 69 -3.41 11.62 -15.20
N VAL A 70 -2.94 10.82 -16.14
CA VAL A 70 -2.43 9.46 -15.87
C VAL A 70 -1.33 9.51 -14.82
N THR A 71 -0.37 10.42 -14.95
CA THR A 71 0.74 10.55 -14.00
C THR A 71 0.25 10.93 -12.61
N ALA A 72 -0.74 11.80 -12.51
CA ALA A 72 -1.33 12.21 -11.25
C ALA A 72 -2.19 11.09 -10.64
N ALA A 73 -3.04 10.45 -11.45
CA ALA A 73 -3.91 9.35 -11.03
C ALA A 73 -3.11 8.13 -10.52
N ARG A 74 -1.95 7.84 -11.12
CA ARG A 74 -1.03 6.79 -10.63
C ARG A 74 -0.48 7.06 -9.23
N ARG A 75 -0.45 8.31 -8.78
CA ARG A 75 -0.03 8.69 -7.42
C ARG A 75 -1.14 8.52 -6.40
N VAL A 76 -2.39 8.60 -6.85
CA VAL A 76 -3.54 8.42 -5.97
C VAL A 76 -3.67 6.95 -5.64
N SER A 77 -3.63 6.64 -4.36
CA SER A 77 -3.82 5.28 -3.87
C SER A 77 -4.42 5.38 -2.47
N GLY A 78 -5.67 4.99 -2.36
CA GLY A 78 -6.43 5.00 -1.12
C GLY A 78 -7.49 3.91 -1.13
N ALA A 79 -8.00 3.57 0.06
CA ALA A 79 -9.05 2.56 0.21
C ALA A 79 -10.34 2.95 -0.52
N PHE A 80 -10.55 4.25 -0.77
CA PHE A 80 -11.78 4.79 -1.35
C PHE A 80 -11.56 5.36 -2.77
N THR A 81 -10.51 4.94 -3.48
CA THR A 81 -10.24 5.33 -4.87
C THR A 81 -10.01 4.10 -5.74
N ALA A 82 -10.29 4.21 -7.06
CA ALA A 82 -9.95 3.17 -8.02
C ALA A 82 -8.48 3.33 -8.48
N PRO A 83 -7.59 2.39 -8.16
CA PRO A 83 -6.19 2.50 -8.56
C PRO A 83 -6.05 2.39 -10.09
N VAL A 84 -5.22 3.26 -10.66
CA VAL A 84 -4.79 3.14 -12.06
C VAL A 84 -3.83 1.96 -12.15
N VAL A 85 -4.21 1.02 -12.99
CA VAL A 85 -3.49 -0.20 -13.23
C VAL A 85 -2.52 0.01 -14.40
N ASP A 86 -2.98 0.62 -15.50
CA ASP A 86 -2.18 0.87 -16.69
C ASP A 86 -2.71 2.05 -17.51
N ALA A 87 -1.88 2.56 -18.40
CA ALA A 87 -2.28 3.56 -19.36
C ALA A 87 -1.24 3.70 -20.46
N ASP A 88 -1.71 3.97 -21.67
CA ASP A 88 -0.88 4.38 -22.79
C ASP A 88 -1.41 5.70 -23.35
N SER A 89 -0.70 6.78 -23.03
CA SER A 89 -1.00 8.13 -23.51
C SER A 89 -0.48 8.37 -24.93
N ASP A 90 0.39 7.52 -25.44
CA ASP A 90 1.04 7.66 -26.72
C ASP A 90 0.43 6.74 -27.80
N ALA A 91 -0.46 5.82 -27.41
CA ALA A 91 -1.25 4.99 -28.32
C ALA A 91 -1.98 5.86 -29.37
N GLU A 92 -2.31 5.30 -30.52
CA GLU A 92 -3.12 5.96 -31.54
C GLU A 92 -4.42 6.55 -30.92
N ARG A 93 -5.08 5.77 -30.07
CA ARG A 93 -6.17 6.18 -29.21
C ARG A 93 -5.71 6.03 -27.76
N PRO A 94 -5.38 7.13 -27.06
CA PRO A 94 -4.96 7.07 -25.65
C PRO A 94 -5.99 6.37 -24.77
N TRP A 95 -5.49 5.60 -23.80
CA TRP A 95 -6.36 4.86 -22.89
C TRP A 95 -5.74 4.80 -21.49
N MET A 96 -6.62 4.55 -20.49
CA MET A 96 -6.25 4.35 -19.10
C MET A 96 -7.11 3.23 -18.52
N ALA A 97 -6.49 2.29 -17.84
CA ALA A 97 -7.11 1.16 -17.17
C ALA A 97 -7.04 1.32 -15.65
N THR A 98 -8.18 1.12 -14.97
CA THR A 98 -8.28 1.03 -13.52
C THR A 98 -8.79 -0.36 -13.14
N LEU A 99 -8.62 -0.77 -11.89
CA LEU A 99 -9.27 -1.97 -11.39
C LEU A 99 -10.79 -1.83 -11.56
N PHE A 100 -11.43 -2.89 -12.08
CA PHE A 100 -12.88 -2.96 -12.12
C PHE A 100 -13.42 -3.18 -10.71
N ILE A 101 -14.23 -2.24 -10.24
CA ILE A 101 -14.87 -2.29 -8.94
C ILE A 101 -16.33 -2.69 -9.15
N PRO A 102 -16.76 -3.86 -8.65
CA PRO A 102 -18.15 -4.27 -8.75
C PRO A 102 -19.03 -3.42 -7.83
N GLY A 103 -20.15 -2.98 -8.34
CA GLY A 103 -21.12 -2.17 -7.60
C GLY A 103 -21.81 -1.13 -8.50
N PRO A 104 -22.97 -0.63 -8.10
CA PRO A 104 -23.65 0.46 -8.81
C PRO A 104 -22.95 1.79 -8.55
N THR A 105 -23.12 2.74 -9.43
CA THR A 105 -22.83 4.13 -9.12
C THR A 105 -23.82 4.69 -8.10
N LEU A 106 -23.43 5.70 -7.32
CA LEU A 106 -24.35 6.39 -6.41
C LEU A 106 -25.58 6.95 -7.14
N SER A 107 -25.39 7.45 -8.36
CA SER A 107 -26.49 7.92 -9.21
C SER A 107 -27.49 6.80 -9.53
N GLU A 108 -27.02 5.61 -9.89
CA GLU A 108 -27.87 4.44 -10.16
C GLU A 108 -28.58 3.94 -8.90
N GLU A 109 -27.86 3.92 -7.77
CA GLU A 109 -28.44 3.50 -6.49
C GLU A 109 -29.58 4.42 -6.05
N VAL A 110 -29.37 5.74 -6.08
CA VAL A 110 -30.38 6.73 -5.71
C VAL A 110 -31.55 6.71 -6.69
N LYS A 111 -31.31 6.57 -7.98
CA LYS A 111 -32.37 6.45 -9.00
C LYS A 111 -33.22 5.20 -8.81
N ARG A 112 -32.63 4.08 -8.40
CA ARG A 112 -33.30 2.79 -8.24
C ARG A 112 -34.04 2.67 -6.91
N ASN A 113 -33.38 3.08 -5.82
CA ASN A 113 -33.81 2.81 -4.47
C ASN A 113 -34.30 4.06 -3.71
N GLY A 114 -34.26 5.25 -4.35
CA GLY A 114 -34.54 6.52 -3.72
C GLY A 114 -33.46 7.03 -2.78
N PRO A 115 -33.75 8.05 -1.97
CA PRO A 115 -32.84 8.66 -1.02
C PRO A 115 -32.21 7.65 -0.05
N MET A 116 -30.96 7.87 0.29
CA MET A 116 -30.21 6.99 1.20
C MET A 116 -30.60 7.22 2.66
N HIS A 117 -30.60 6.14 3.45
CA HIS A 117 -30.85 6.20 4.89
C HIS A 117 -29.72 6.98 5.62
N PRO A 118 -30.01 7.73 6.72
CA PRO A 118 -29.03 8.58 7.44
C PRO A 118 -27.71 7.90 7.81
N GLU A 119 -27.75 6.65 8.21
CA GLU A 119 -26.54 5.88 8.54
C GLU A 119 -25.63 5.66 7.34
N LYS A 120 -26.22 5.35 6.17
CA LYS A 120 -25.47 5.19 4.91
C LYS A 120 -24.89 6.52 4.45
N LEU A 121 -25.63 7.64 4.61
CA LEU A 121 -25.15 8.98 4.27
C LEU A 121 -23.90 9.37 5.06
N ARG A 122 -23.89 9.10 6.37
CA ARG A 122 -22.72 9.37 7.20
C ARG A 122 -21.48 8.56 6.74
N ARG A 123 -21.66 7.28 6.44
CA ARG A 123 -20.58 6.42 5.92
C ARG A 123 -20.09 6.88 4.56
N LEU A 124 -21.02 7.27 3.69
CA LEU A 124 -20.71 7.84 2.38
C LEU A 124 -19.86 9.11 2.54
N MET A 125 -20.27 10.04 3.41
CA MET A 125 -19.53 11.27 3.67
C MET A 125 -18.12 10.99 4.20
N ALA A 126 -17.97 10.08 5.16
CA ALA A 126 -16.69 9.71 5.73
C ALA A 126 -15.75 9.10 4.67
N GLY A 127 -16.23 8.15 3.88
CA GLY A 127 -15.45 7.51 2.82
C GLY A 127 -15.06 8.49 1.71
N LEU A 128 -15.94 9.42 1.32
CA LEU A 128 -15.63 10.46 0.33
C LEU A 128 -14.62 11.48 0.89
N ALA A 129 -14.75 11.88 2.16
CA ALA A 129 -13.75 12.76 2.80
C ALA A 129 -12.37 12.11 2.84
N GLU A 130 -12.31 10.81 3.14
CA GLU A 130 -11.04 10.06 3.13
C GLU A 130 -10.47 9.93 1.71
N ALA A 131 -11.32 9.64 0.71
CA ALA A 131 -10.91 9.63 -0.69
C ALA A 131 -10.30 10.97 -1.12
N LEU A 132 -10.98 12.08 -0.81
CA LEU A 132 -10.51 13.42 -1.15
C LEU A 132 -9.23 13.79 -0.41
N ARG A 133 -9.08 13.40 0.85
CA ARG A 133 -7.81 13.56 1.59
C ARG A 133 -6.65 12.89 0.85
N ASP A 134 -6.84 11.64 0.41
CA ASP A 134 -5.80 10.88 -0.28
C ASP A 134 -5.47 11.47 -1.66
N ILE A 135 -6.48 11.96 -2.38
CA ILE A 135 -6.33 12.65 -3.66
C ILE A 135 -5.56 13.98 -3.48
N HIS A 136 -5.98 14.81 -2.53
CA HIS A 136 -5.39 16.12 -2.29
C HIS A 136 -3.96 16.03 -1.76
N ARG A 137 -3.64 14.99 -0.97
CA ARG A 137 -2.30 14.74 -0.43
C ARG A 137 -1.24 14.59 -1.52
N VAL A 138 -1.59 14.04 -2.66
CA VAL A 138 -0.66 13.90 -3.79
C VAL A 138 -0.68 15.10 -4.75
N GLY A 139 -1.32 16.21 -4.34
CA GLY A 139 -1.40 17.45 -5.10
C GLY A 139 -2.39 17.39 -6.28
N VAL A 140 -3.33 16.45 -6.25
CA VAL A 140 -4.38 16.28 -7.26
C VAL A 140 -5.67 16.89 -6.76
N VAL A 141 -6.42 17.56 -7.65
CA VAL A 141 -7.80 18.03 -7.42
C VAL A 141 -8.70 17.28 -8.40
N HIS A 142 -9.79 16.69 -7.91
CA HIS A 142 -10.66 15.83 -8.72
C HIS A 142 -11.46 16.61 -9.78
N ARG A 143 -11.99 17.78 -9.43
CA ARG A 143 -12.70 18.75 -10.29
C ARG A 143 -13.99 18.30 -10.96
N ASP A 144 -14.37 17.02 -10.88
CA ASP A 144 -15.58 16.45 -11.46
C ASP A 144 -16.23 15.41 -10.54
N LEU A 145 -16.18 15.63 -9.22
CA LEU A 145 -16.86 14.76 -8.27
C LEU A 145 -18.39 14.92 -8.43
N LYS A 146 -19.07 13.80 -8.70
CA LYS A 146 -20.51 13.74 -8.92
C LYS A 146 -21.02 12.33 -8.65
N PRO A 147 -22.34 12.09 -8.47
CA PRO A 147 -22.87 10.79 -8.14
C PRO A 147 -22.53 9.65 -9.11
N SER A 148 -22.35 9.94 -10.40
CA SER A 148 -21.93 8.93 -11.38
C SER A 148 -20.44 8.56 -11.30
N ASN A 149 -19.62 9.36 -10.58
CA ASN A 149 -18.20 9.10 -10.36
C ASN A 149 -17.93 8.55 -8.96
N VAL A 150 -18.95 8.06 -8.27
CA VAL A 150 -18.86 7.36 -6.98
C VAL A 150 -19.48 5.98 -7.13
N LEU A 151 -18.67 4.93 -7.03
CA LEU A 151 -19.13 3.54 -6.98
C LEU A 151 -19.41 3.13 -5.54
N LEU A 152 -20.44 2.34 -5.33
CA LEU A 152 -20.81 1.77 -4.03
C LEU A 152 -20.38 0.30 -4.00
N ALA A 153 -19.13 0.07 -3.56
CA ALA A 153 -18.57 -1.25 -3.38
C ALA A 153 -18.92 -1.85 -2.00
N GLU A 154 -18.69 -3.15 -1.82
CA GLU A 154 -18.96 -3.83 -0.56
C GLU A 154 -18.16 -3.25 0.62
N ASP A 155 -16.93 -2.82 0.37
CA ASP A 155 -16.01 -2.24 1.35
C ASP A 155 -16.11 -0.71 1.49
N GLY A 156 -17.06 -0.08 0.79
CA GLY A 156 -17.34 1.36 0.89
C GLY A 156 -17.39 2.10 -0.45
N PRO A 157 -17.60 3.42 -0.43
CA PRO A 157 -17.65 4.23 -1.65
C PRO A 157 -16.25 4.29 -2.30
N LYS A 158 -16.19 4.26 -3.63
CA LYS A 158 -14.95 4.43 -4.40
C LYS A 158 -15.11 5.58 -5.37
N VAL A 159 -14.20 6.54 -5.30
CA VAL A 159 -14.13 7.66 -6.25
C VAL A 159 -13.40 7.22 -7.50
N ILE A 160 -14.02 7.48 -8.65
CA ILE A 160 -13.50 7.13 -9.98
C ILE A 160 -13.46 8.36 -10.88
N ASP A 161 -12.75 8.26 -12.01
CA ASP A 161 -12.71 9.27 -13.09
C ASP A 161 -12.27 10.66 -12.60
N PHE A 162 -10.99 10.82 -12.29
CA PHE A 162 -10.41 12.14 -11.97
C PHE A 162 -10.54 13.09 -13.17
N GLY A 163 -11.20 14.23 -12.96
CA GLY A 163 -11.50 15.20 -14.01
C GLY A 163 -10.33 16.11 -14.43
N ILE A 164 -9.09 15.59 -14.40
CA ILE A 164 -7.85 16.36 -14.61
C ILE A 164 -7.72 16.85 -16.07
N SER A 165 -8.35 16.17 -17.02
CA SER A 165 -8.35 16.53 -18.44
C SER A 165 -9.22 17.75 -18.78
N ARG A 166 -9.92 18.35 -17.81
CA ARG A 166 -10.61 19.63 -18.03
C ARG A 166 -9.58 20.75 -18.16
N PRO A 167 -9.62 21.54 -19.27
CA PRO A 167 -8.67 22.60 -19.46
C PRO A 167 -8.75 23.63 -18.33
N LYS A 168 -7.62 24.01 -17.74
CA LYS A 168 -7.54 25.14 -16.79
C LYS A 168 -7.94 26.48 -17.47
N ASP A 169 -7.86 26.51 -18.79
CA ASP A 169 -8.02 27.72 -19.61
C ASP A 169 -9.26 27.67 -20.51
N SER A 170 -10.07 26.58 -20.49
CA SER A 170 -11.27 26.54 -21.31
C SER A 170 -12.33 27.49 -20.73
N GLU A 171 -12.80 28.40 -21.56
CA GLU A 171 -14.08 29.05 -21.30
C GLU A 171 -15.13 27.94 -21.07
N LEU A 172 -15.97 28.10 -20.03
CA LEU A 172 -17.05 27.16 -19.68
C LEU A 172 -18.09 26.99 -20.80
N ARG A 173 -17.82 27.60 -21.96
CA ARG A 173 -18.67 27.55 -23.15
C ARG A 173 -17.92 26.93 -24.31
N THR A 174 -18.57 26.01 -25.01
CA THR A 174 -18.11 25.60 -26.35
C THR A 174 -18.29 26.77 -27.33
N GLU A 175 -17.64 26.71 -28.50
CA GLU A 175 -17.91 27.65 -29.64
C GLU A 175 -19.40 27.72 -29.98
N THR A 176 -20.20 26.70 -29.65
CA THR A 176 -21.67 26.67 -29.80
C THR A 176 -22.42 27.25 -28.61
N GLY A 177 -21.74 27.84 -27.61
CA GLY A 177 -22.35 28.47 -26.44
C GLY A 177 -22.88 27.48 -25.37
N LYS A 178 -22.69 26.16 -25.49
CA LYS A 178 -23.12 25.18 -24.50
C LYS A 178 -22.22 25.18 -23.27
N LEU A 179 -22.82 25.20 -22.09
CA LEU A 179 -22.11 25.07 -20.81
C LEU A 179 -21.51 23.65 -20.68
N ILE A 180 -20.19 23.59 -20.47
CA ILE A 180 -19.48 22.31 -20.29
C ILE A 180 -19.46 21.93 -18.80
N GLY A 181 -19.93 20.74 -18.45
CA GLY A 181 -19.87 20.20 -17.09
C GLY A 181 -21.20 19.73 -16.57
N THR A 182 -21.25 19.45 -15.26
CA THR A 182 -22.46 19.06 -14.52
C THR A 182 -22.74 20.13 -13.46
N PRO A 183 -23.41 21.25 -13.84
CA PRO A 183 -23.52 22.46 -13.01
C PRO A 183 -23.94 22.25 -11.57
N PRO A 184 -24.87 21.33 -11.22
CA PRO A 184 -25.29 21.14 -9.83
C PRO A 184 -24.21 20.69 -8.85
N PHE A 185 -23.07 20.18 -9.36
CA PHE A 185 -21.96 19.67 -8.55
C PHE A 185 -20.67 20.51 -8.70
N MET A 186 -20.71 21.60 -9.49
CA MET A 186 -19.58 22.48 -9.68
C MET A 186 -19.57 23.57 -8.59
N ALA A 187 -18.37 23.89 -8.11
CA ALA A 187 -18.18 24.94 -7.11
C ALA A 187 -18.27 26.36 -7.71
N PRO A 188 -18.65 27.40 -6.94
CA PRO A 188 -18.76 28.78 -7.42
C PRO A 188 -17.52 29.31 -8.13
N GLU A 189 -16.32 28.99 -7.62
CA GLU A 189 -15.05 29.40 -8.21
C GLU A 189 -14.79 28.75 -9.58
N GLN A 190 -15.38 27.59 -9.87
CA GLN A 190 -15.28 26.98 -11.20
C GLN A 190 -16.00 27.81 -12.26
N PHE A 191 -17.00 28.64 -11.88
CA PHE A 191 -17.68 29.58 -12.76
C PHE A 191 -17.03 30.97 -12.77
N ARG A 192 -16.56 31.45 -11.61
CA ARG A 192 -16.02 32.80 -11.42
C ARG A 192 -14.54 32.89 -11.80
N ARG A 193 -13.73 31.92 -11.41
CA ARG A 193 -12.25 31.91 -11.49
C ARG A 193 -11.69 30.51 -11.81
N PRO A 194 -11.96 29.96 -13.00
CA PRO A 194 -11.63 28.57 -13.32
C PRO A 194 -10.13 28.22 -13.22
N ARG A 195 -9.25 29.23 -13.32
CA ARG A 195 -7.79 29.03 -13.16
C ARG A 195 -7.32 28.87 -11.73
N GLU A 196 -8.11 29.32 -10.74
CA GLU A 196 -7.80 29.32 -9.32
C GLU A 196 -8.44 28.16 -8.56
N VAL A 197 -9.04 27.19 -9.28
CA VAL A 197 -9.75 26.05 -8.69
C VAL A 197 -8.80 25.13 -7.95
N GLY A 198 -8.94 25.08 -6.62
CA GLY A 198 -8.16 24.28 -5.67
C GLY A 198 -8.96 23.12 -5.06
N PRO A 199 -8.37 22.45 -4.05
CA PRO A 199 -8.99 21.32 -3.33
C PRO A 199 -10.37 21.62 -2.73
N ALA A 200 -10.64 22.86 -2.35
CA ALA A 200 -11.93 23.28 -1.78
C ALA A 200 -13.11 23.09 -2.76
N ALA A 201 -12.85 23.07 -4.09
CA ALA A 201 -13.90 22.79 -5.07
C ALA A 201 -14.45 21.36 -4.94
N ASP A 202 -13.59 20.38 -4.61
CA ASP A 202 -14.02 19.01 -4.40
C ASP A 202 -14.84 18.85 -3.11
N ILE A 203 -14.59 19.69 -2.09
CA ILE A 203 -15.39 19.73 -0.85
C ILE A 203 -16.81 20.25 -1.14
N PHE A 204 -16.94 21.29 -2.00
CA PHE A 204 -18.24 21.75 -2.44
C PHE A 204 -18.99 20.64 -3.20
N ALA A 205 -18.30 19.95 -4.11
CA ALA A 205 -18.86 18.84 -4.85
C ALA A 205 -19.30 17.69 -3.92
N LEU A 206 -18.50 17.38 -2.86
CA LEU A 206 -18.87 16.40 -1.83
C LEU A 206 -20.16 16.81 -1.14
N GLY A 207 -20.32 18.07 -0.72
CA GLY A 207 -21.56 18.60 -0.15
C GLY A 207 -22.76 18.39 -1.07
N SER A 208 -22.60 18.72 -2.37
CA SER A 208 -23.64 18.55 -3.38
C SER A 208 -24.00 17.08 -3.61
N VAL A 209 -23.01 16.17 -3.62
CA VAL A 209 -23.21 14.71 -3.72
C VAL A 209 -23.97 14.18 -2.52
N LEU A 210 -23.71 14.68 -1.30
CA LEU A 210 -24.44 14.29 -0.08
C LEU A 210 -25.90 14.74 -0.13
N VAL A 211 -26.19 15.96 -0.59
CA VAL A 211 -27.57 16.42 -0.78
C VAL A 211 -28.29 15.52 -1.78
N HIS A 212 -27.67 15.21 -2.92
CA HIS A 212 -28.24 14.28 -3.90
C HIS A 212 -28.51 12.90 -3.31
N ALA A 213 -27.56 12.35 -2.54
CA ALA A 213 -27.75 11.06 -1.90
C ALA A 213 -28.88 11.05 -0.86
N ALA A 214 -29.10 12.17 -0.18
CA ALA A 214 -30.13 12.34 0.85
C ALA A 214 -31.53 12.63 0.28
N THR A 215 -31.62 13.26 -0.90
CA THR A 215 -32.89 13.82 -1.40
C THR A 215 -33.28 13.32 -2.79
N GLY A 216 -32.34 12.76 -3.54
CA GLY A 216 -32.50 12.44 -4.97
C GLY A 216 -32.32 13.64 -5.90
N ARG A 217 -32.07 14.86 -5.36
CA ARG A 217 -31.89 16.11 -6.11
C ARG A 217 -30.59 16.79 -5.71
N GLY A 218 -30.09 17.72 -6.56
CA GLY A 218 -28.98 18.59 -6.19
C GLY A 218 -29.40 19.67 -5.17
N PRO A 219 -28.43 20.34 -4.50
CA PRO A 219 -28.70 21.48 -3.63
C PRO A 219 -29.17 22.73 -4.42
N PHE A 220 -28.97 22.72 -5.73
CA PHE A 220 -29.39 23.74 -6.68
C PHE A 220 -30.03 23.00 -7.85
N ASP A 221 -31.32 23.20 -8.05
CA ASP A 221 -32.12 22.42 -9.02
C ASP A 221 -32.96 23.34 -9.91
N SER A 222 -32.78 23.21 -11.22
CA SER A 222 -33.55 23.92 -12.24
C SER A 222 -33.42 23.17 -13.58
N ASP A 223 -34.44 23.29 -14.41
CA ASP A 223 -34.41 22.76 -15.79
C ASP A 223 -33.38 23.44 -16.70
N SER A 224 -32.87 24.62 -16.32
CA SER A 224 -31.88 25.35 -17.06
C SER A 224 -30.50 25.29 -16.43
N PRO A 225 -29.47 24.71 -17.10
CA PRO A 225 -28.09 24.69 -16.61
C PRO A 225 -27.53 26.08 -16.28
N TYR A 226 -28.01 27.11 -16.93
CA TYR A 226 -27.60 28.50 -16.68
C TYR A 226 -28.19 29.04 -15.38
N ILE A 227 -29.45 28.68 -15.06
CA ILE A 227 -30.08 29.04 -13.79
C ILE A 227 -29.39 28.28 -12.66
N VAL A 228 -29.10 27.00 -12.82
CA VAL A 228 -28.32 26.25 -11.84
C VAL A 228 -26.95 26.89 -11.59
N ALA A 229 -26.22 27.28 -12.65
CA ALA A 229 -24.93 27.97 -12.50
C ALA A 229 -25.08 29.30 -11.75
N TYR A 230 -26.15 30.06 -12.00
CA TYR A 230 -26.45 31.30 -11.25
C TYR A 230 -26.74 30.99 -9.76
N GLN A 231 -27.57 30.00 -9.48
CA GLN A 231 -27.94 29.58 -8.11
C GLN A 231 -26.71 29.10 -7.33
N VAL A 232 -25.83 28.29 -7.95
CA VAL A 232 -24.59 27.85 -7.33
C VAL A 232 -23.74 29.02 -6.86
N VAL A 233 -23.74 30.10 -7.62
CA VAL A 233 -22.91 31.27 -7.34
C VAL A 233 -23.58 32.22 -6.32
N HIS A 234 -24.93 32.34 -6.32
CA HIS A 234 -25.64 33.42 -5.64
C HIS A 234 -26.65 32.97 -4.59
N ASP A 235 -27.27 31.79 -4.74
CA ASP A 235 -28.38 31.36 -3.89
C ASP A 235 -27.90 30.42 -2.78
N GLU A 236 -28.65 30.34 -1.66
CA GLU A 236 -28.42 29.37 -0.60
C GLU A 236 -28.80 27.95 -1.07
N PRO A 237 -28.08 26.91 -0.58
CA PRO A 237 -28.36 25.53 -0.94
C PRO A 237 -29.65 25.02 -0.27
N GLU A 238 -30.48 24.29 -1.03
CA GLU A 238 -31.64 23.57 -0.49
C GLU A 238 -31.16 22.31 0.24
N LEU A 239 -31.43 22.23 1.54
CA LEU A 239 -31.03 21.10 2.40
C LEU A 239 -32.21 20.33 2.99
N ALA A 240 -33.46 20.59 2.56
CA ALA A 240 -34.61 19.85 3.03
C ALA A 240 -34.49 18.37 2.67
N GLY A 241 -34.60 17.48 3.70
CA GLY A 241 -34.36 16.04 3.56
C GLY A 241 -32.94 15.56 3.90
N VAL A 242 -32.00 16.46 4.13
CA VAL A 242 -30.70 16.10 4.73
C VAL A 242 -30.90 15.88 6.24
N PRO A 243 -30.38 14.80 6.84
CA PRO A 243 -30.50 14.56 8.28
C PRO A 243 -29.96 15.73 9.12
N GLU A 244 -30.69 16.12 10.18
CA GLU A 244 -30.38 17.29 11.00
C GLU A 244 -28.95 17.28 11.57
N ASN A 245 -28.45 16.11 11.92
CA ASN A 245 -27.08 15.93 12.45
C ASN A 245 -25.97 16.06 11.39
N LEU A 246 -26.31 15.93 10.10
CA LEU A 246 -25.36 16.11 8.98
C LEU A 246 -25.52 17.47 8.29
N ALA A 247 -26.70 18.11 8.40
CA ALA A 247 -27.00 19.37 7.72
C ALA A 247 -25.98 20.50 7.99
N PRO A 248 -25.47 20.70 9.24
CA PRO A 248 -24.44 21.71 9.50
C PRO A 248 -23.14 21.46 8.71
N LEU A 249 -22.69 20.20 8.65
CA LEU A 249 -21.47 19.82 7.92
C LEU A 249 -21.66 19.97 6.40
N VAL A 250 -22.80 19.53 5.89
CA VAL A 250 -23.15 19.69 4.47
C VAL A 250 -23.21 21.17 4.09
N ARG A 251 -23.82 22.02 4.93
CA ARG A 251 -23.87 23.46 4.72
C ARG A 251 -22.47 24.09 4.69
N ALA A 252 -21.59 23.68 5.61
CA ALA A 252 -20.20 24.14 5.63
C ALA A 252 -19.44 23.76 4.35
N CYS A 253 -19.66 22.53 3.83
CA CYS A 253 -19.09 22.13 2.55
C CYS A 253 -19.57 23.00 1.38
N LEU A 254 -20.82 23.49 1.42
CA LEU A 254 -21.47 24.29 0.39
C LEU A 254 -21.28 25.81 0.55
N ALA A 255 -20.38 26.24 1.44
CA ALA A 255 -20.02 27.66 1.58
C ALA A 255 -19.54 28.22 0.23
N LYS A 256 -19.89 29.49 -0.04
CA LYS A 256 -19.61 30.12 -1.34
C LYS A 256 -18.13 30.41 -1.53
N GLU A 257 -17.45 30.86 -0.49
CA GLU A 257 -16.03 31.14 -0.54
C GLU A 257 -15.23 29.88 -0.18
N PRO A 258 -14.18 29.55 -0.96
CA PRO A 258 -13.40 28.32 -0.77
C PRO A 258 -12.75 28.19 0.63
N GLU A 259 -12.36 29.33 1.23
CA GLU A 259 -11.67 29.41 2.50
C GLU A 259 -12.58 29.10 3.69
N GLU A 260 -13.90 29.19 3.52
CA GLU A 260 -14.91 28.90 4.54
C GLU A 260 -15.25 27.39 4.60
N ARG A 261 -14.80 26.61 3.62
CA ARG A 261 -15.10 25.17 3.52
C ARG A 261 -14.11 24.37 4.37
N PRO A 262 -14.60 23.34 5.08
CA PRO A 262 -13.74 22.48 5.86
C PRO A 262 -12.78 21.67 4.98
N THR A 263 -11.62 21.36 5.50
CA THR A 263 -10.71 20.37 4.91
C THR A 263 -11.25 18.96 5.10
N PRO A 264 -10.78 17.96 4.32
CA PRO A 264 -11.14 16.55 4.54
C PRO A 264 -10.86 16.06 5.97
N ASP A 265 -9.76 16.50 6.58
CA ASP A 265 -9.40 16.10 7.95
C ASP A 265 -10.33 16.71 9.00
N GLU A 266 -10.79 17.94 8.80
CA GLU A 266 -11.80 18.59 9.64
C GLU A 266 -13.12 17.85 9.52
N LEU A 267 -13.58 17.53 8.31
CA LEU A 267 -14.79 16.74 8.09
C LEU A 267 -14.74 15.39 8.79
N MET A 268 -13.62 14.67 8.69
CA MET A 268 -13.48 13.38 9.36
C MET A 268 -13.44 13.51 10.88
N ARG A 269 -12.90 14.61 11.43
CA ARG A 269 -12.91 14.89 12.87
C ARG A 269 -14.33 15.14 13.36
N GLU A 270 -15.07 16.01 12.68
CA GLU A 270 -16.47 16.32 13.02
C GLU A 270 -17.39 15.08 12.88
N LEU A 271 -17.22 14.28 11.83
CA LEU A 271 -17.98 13.04 11.67
C LEU A 271 -17.71 12.02 12.78
N ARG A 272 -16.53 12.02 13.41
CA ARG A 272 -16.22 11.19 14.58
C ARG A 272 -16.91 11.69 15.83
N SER A 273 -17.04 13.00 16.02
CA SER A 273 -17.78 13.57 17.16
C SER A 273 -19.27 13.22 17.12
N VAL A 274 -19.83 13.18 15.93
CA VAL A 274 -21.22 12.73 15.68
C VAL A 274 -21.36 11.20 15.85
N ALA A 275 -20.24 10.44 15.78
CA ALA A 275 -20.23 8.98 15.74
C ALA A 275 -20.25 8.28 17.09
N ALA A 276 -20.20 8.99 18.22
CA ALA A 276 -20.22 8.38 19.56
C ALA A 276 -21.48 7.53 19.87
N SER A 277 -22.39 7.35 18.90
CA SER A 277 -23.69 6.70 19.07
C SER A 277 -23.95 5.52 18.13
N TYR A 278 -23.06 5.13 17.19
CA TYR A 278 -23.40 4.11 16.19
C TYR A 278 -22.30 3.10 15.93
N ASP A 279 -22.71 1.82 15.94
CA ASP A 279 -21.91 0.63 15.71
C ASP A 279 -21.35 0.55 14.26
N THR A 280 -20.10 0.10 14.11
CA THR A 280 -19.37 0.00 12.84
C THR A 280 -19.73 -1.28 12.09
N GLN A 281 -20.90 -1.33 11.45
CA GLN A 281 -21.18 -2.39 10.48
C GLN A 281 -20.71 -2.00 9.08
N ALA A 282 -20.18 -2.98 8.34
CA ALA A 282 -19.72 -2.80 6.97
C ALA A 282 -20.83 -2.25 6.04
N PHE A 283 -20.44 -1.42 5.05
CA PHE A 283 -21.32 -0.97 4.00
C PHE A 283 -21.63 -2.16 3.07
N VAL A 284 -22.84 -2.68 3.12
CA VAL A 284 -23.31 -3.75 2.23
C VAL A 284 -24.30 -3.14 1.23
N PRO A 285 -23.99 -3.15 -0.09
CA PRO A 285 -24.99 -2.75 -1.10
C PRO A 285 -26.19 -3.68 -1.05
N SER A 286 -27.37 -3.14 -1.25
CA SER A 286 -28.61 -3.94 -1.34
C SER A 286 -28.47 -5.02 -2.42
N ARG A 287 -28.71 -6.28 -2.05
CA ARG A 287 -28.60 -7.45 -2.93
C ARG A 287 -29.40 -7.21 -4.21
N ARG A 288 -28.77 -7.31 -5.38
CA ARG A 288 -29.46 -7.33 -6.67
C ARG A 288 -30.49 -8.46 -6.65
N VAL A 289 -31.75 -8.15 -6.81
CA VAL A 289 -32.72 -9.11 -7.32
C VAL A 289 -32.33 -9.33 -8.78
N PRO A 290 -32.07 -10.55 -9.26
CA PRO A 290 -31.79 -10.76 -10.68
C PRO A 290 -32.98 -10.25 -11.47
N ASP A 291 -32.76 -9.36 -12.43
CA ASP A 291 -33.77 -9.01 -13.43
C ASP A 291 -34.19 -10.30 -14.13
N ALA A 292 -35.47 -10.56 -14.14
CA ALA A 292 -36.08 -11.65 -14.89
C ALA A 292 -35.65 -11.54 -16.35
N LEU A 293 -35.10 -12.59 -16.89
CA LEU A 293 -34.81 -12.74 -18.33
C LEU A 293 -36.11 -12.53 -19.11
N PRO A 294 -36.11 -11.87 -20.27
CA PRO A 294 -37.30 -11.75 -21.09
C PRO A 294 -37.76 -13.13 -21.55
N ASP A 295 -39.06 -13.41 -21.35
CA ASP A 295 -39.79 -14.57 -21.80
C ASP A 295 -39.63 -14.78 -23.31
N GLY A 296 -39.32 -15.99 -23.70
CA GLY A 296 -39.30 -16.38 -25.10
C GLY A 296 -38.71 -17.74 -25.37
N PHE A 297 -39.24 -18.82 -24.80
CA PHE A 297 -39.26 -20.14 -25.42
C PHE A 297 -40.48 -20.92 -24.92
N GLU A 298 -41.44 -21.12 -25.81
CA GLU A 298 -42.56 -22.05 -25.65
C GLU A 298 -42.07 -23.49 -25.57
N GLU A 299 -42.50 -24.21 -24.53
CA GLU A 299 -42.49 -25.65 -24.48
C GLU A 299 -43.90 -26.22 -24.30
N PRO A 300 -44.30 -27.32 -24.95
CA PRO A 300 -45.69 -27.67 -25.13
C PRO A 300 -46.35 -28.37 -23.94
N ALA A 301 -47.61 -28.06 -23.76
CA ALA A 301 -48.51 -28.58 -22.76
C ALA A 301 -48.77 -30.08 -22.85
N THR A 302 -48.92 -30.72 -21.67
CA THR A 302 -49.92 -31.80 -21.41
C THR A 302 -50.12 -32.02 -19.91
N PRO A 303 -51.21 -32.71 -19.44
CA PRO A 303 -52.45 -32.03 -19.10
C PRO A 303 -52.84 -32.16 -17.61
N THR A 304 -53.76 -31.33 -17.25
CA THR A 304 -54.70 -31.24 -16.13
C THR A 304 -55.01 -32.50 -15.31
N GLU A 305 -54.86 -32.42 -14.01
CA GLU A 305 -55.79 -33.01 -13.04
C GLU A 305 -55.85 -32.16 -11.75
N ALA A 306 -57.02 -31.73 -11.37
CA ALA A 306 -57.43 -31.09 -10.12
C ALA A 306 -58.58 -31.93 -9.53
N PRO A 307 -59.11 -31.67 -8.30
CA PRO A 307 -58.56 -31.00 -7.13
C PRO A 307 -58.77 -31.86 -5.84
N GLY A 308 -58.05 -31.59 -4.79
CA GLY A 308 -58.28 -32.24 -3.50
C GLY A 308 -57.73 -31.49 -2.30
N ALA A 309 -58.64 -30.81 -1.60
CA ALA A 309 -58.73 -30.58 -0.17
C ALA A 309 -57.45 -30.37 0.70
N ALA A 310 -57.39 -29.24 1.32
CA ALA A 310 -56.62 -28.99 2.56
C ALA A 310 -57.04 -29.95 3.69
N PRO A 311 -56.12 -30.31 4.57
CA PRO A 311 -56.39 -30.13 5.99
C PRO A 311 -55.22 -29.57 6.82
N ARG A 312 -55.61 -28.60 7.62
CA ARG A 312 -55.41 -28.41 9.06
C ARG A 312 -54.12 -28.89 9.72
N ASN A 313 -53.49 -27.93 10.35
CA ASN A 313 -52.52 -27.99 11.44
C ASN A 313 -52.94 -28.92 12.57
N PRO A 314 -52.05 -29.67 13.19
CA PRO A 314 -52.14 -29.90 14.62
C PRO A 314 -50.82 -29.52 15.35
N GLN A 315 -50.97 -28.60 16.26
CA GLN A 315 -50.70 -28.64 17.71
C GLN A 315 -49.56 -29.53 18.20
N ASN A 316 -48.73 -28.85 18.96
CA ASN A 316 -47.71 -29.28 19.93
C ASN A 316 -48.22 -30.38 20.89
N PRO A 317 -47.44 -31.32 21.29
CA PRO A 317 -47.50 -31.87 22.65
C PRO A 317 -46.19 -31.73 23.39
N GLU A 318 -46.26 -31.08 24.55
CA GLU A 318 -46.05 -31.52 25.92
C GLU A 318 -44.73 -32.24 26.25
N GLU A 319 -44.02 -31.61 27.19
CA GLU A 319 -43.01 -32.16 28.08
C GLU A 319 -43.50 -33.36 28.87
N PRO A 320 -42.65 -34.22 29.32
CA PRO A 320 -42.86 -34.83 30.62
C PRO A 320 -41.69 -34.55 31.61
N GLU A 321 -42.15 -34.37 32.79
CA GLU A 321 -41.64 -34.12 34.11
C GLU A 321 -40.39 -34.89 34.54
N GLN A 322 -39.67 -34.21 35.44
CA GLN A 322 -38.62 -34.71 36.35
C GLN A 322 -39.15 -35.72 37.41
N PRO A 323 -38.23 -36.45 38.07
CA PRO A 323 -38.19 -36.28 39.51
C PRO A 323 -36.77 -36.18 40.12
N GLY A 324 -36.73 -35.35 41.13
CA GLY A 324 -36.20 -35.57 42.47
C GLY A 324 -34.75 -35.15 42.74
N GLY A 325 -34.59 -34.04 43.43
CA GLY A 325 -33.36 -33.69 44.16
C GLY A 325 -33.17 -34.52 45.42
N PRO A 326 -32.20 -34.22 46.32
CA PRO A 326 -32.20 -32.97 47.06
C PRO A 326 -30.76 -32.43 47.42
N GLY A 327 -30.75 -31.23 47.94
CA GLY A 327 -29.80 -30.83 48.96
C GLY A 327 -28.90 -29.62 48.73
N ARG A 328 -29.45 -28.45 48.93
CA ARG A 328 -28.69 -27.23 49.29
C ARG A 328 -28.54 -27.22 50.82
N PRO A 329 -27.46 -26.63 51.40
CA PRO A 329 -27.71 -25.37 52.12
C PRO A 329 -26.66 -24.26 51.83
N GLU A 330 -27.17 -23.11 51.60
CA GLU A 330 -27.09 -21.83 52.32
C GLU A 330 -25.73 -21.25 52.71
N LYS A 331 -25.59 -20.00 52.22
CA LYS A 331 -24.68 -18.97 52.73
C LYS A 331 -25.01 -18.59 54.16
N PRO A 332 -24.00 -18.03 54.87
CA PRO A 332 -24.26 -16.66 55.27
C PRO A 332 -23.09 -15.67 55.07
N SER A 333 -23.52 -14.47 54.85
CA SER A 333 -22.76 -13.20 54.90
C SER A 333 -22.35 -12.87 56.32
N ARG A 334 -21.20 -12.26 56.54
CA ARG A 334 -21.07 -11.02 57.36
C ARG A 334 -19.64 -10.57 57.63
N ARG A 335 -19.46 -9.30 57.32
CA ARG A 335 -18.87 -8.21 58.10
C ARG A 335 -17.38 -8.20 58.50
N ARG A 336 -16.78 -7.14 57.97
CA ARG A 336 -15.76 -6.25 58.56
C ARG A 336 -15.45 -6.50 60.04
N ARG A 337 -14.16 -6.60 60.34
CA ARG A 337 -13.57 -5.82 61.45
C ARG A 337 -12.08 -5.64 61.27
N ARG A 338 -11.68 -4.41 61.48
CA ARG A 338 -10.32 -3.92 61.69
C ARG A 338 -9.78 -4.60 62.95
N GLY A 339 -8.49 -4.93 62.95
CA GLY A 339 -7.75 -5.28 64.18
C GLY A 339 -6.28 -5.14 63.92
N LYS A 340 -5.72 -4.12 64.51
CA LYS A 340 -4.30 -3.86 64.68
C LYS A 340 -3.72 -4.84 65.66
N VAL A 341 -2.35 -4.81 65.74
CA VAL A 341 -1.49 -5.15 66.87
C VAL A 341 -0.75 -6.50 66.68
N LEU A 342 0.51 -6.46 66.61
CA LEU A 342 1.75 -6.13 67.30
C LEU A 342 2.64 -7.37 67.33
N LEU A 343 3.89 -7.17 66.94
CA LEU A 343 5.11 -7.28 67.74
C LEU A 343 5.51 -8.66 68.26
N ALA A 344 6.68 -9.03 67.91
CA ALA A 344 7.85 -9.39 68.74
C ALA A 344 8.80 -10.24 67.88
N GLY A 345 9.99 -9.95 67.74
CA GLY A 345 11.14 -9.68 68.57
C GLY A 345 12.13 -10.77 68.32
N ALA A 346 13.34 -10.67 68.18
CA ALA A 346 14.50 -10.09 68.81
C ALA A 346 15.70 -10.34 67.89
N ALA A 347 16.55 -9.44 67.54
CA ALA A 347 17.63 -8.85 68.33
C ALA A 347 18.71 -9.85 68.79
N VAL A 348 19.92 -9.62 68.46
CA VAL A 348 21.17 -9.59 69.26
C VAL A 348 22.33 -9.54 68.28
N ALA A 349 23.05 -8.54 68.19
CA ALA A 349 24.01 -7.69 68.92
C ALA A 349 25.36 -7.87 68.25
N VAL A 350 26.00 -6.81 67.73
CA VAL A 350 26.85 -5.78 68.33
C VAL A 350 28.08 -6.35 69.04
N LEU A 351 29.20 -5.94 68.59
CA LEU A 351 30.33 -5.28 69.28
C LEU A 351 31.53 -5.29 68.30
N ALA A 352 31.95 -4.15 67.80
CA ALA A 352 32.70 -3.09 68.42
C ALA A 352 34.18 -3.39 68.62
N GLY A 353 34.96 -2.43 68.15
CA GLY A 353 36.26 -2.07 68.61
C GLY A 353 37.31 -2.22 67.54
N GLY A 354 37.81 -1.25 66.90
CA GLY A 354 38.52 -0.13 67.45
C GLY A 354 40.00 -0.26 67.24
N GLY A 355 40.52 0.60 66.41
CA GLY A 355 41.82 1.22 66.64
C GLY A 355 43.06 0.59 66.05
N PHE A 356 43.70 1.23 65.21
CA PHE A 356 44.98 1.96 65.36
C PHE A 356 45.91 1.82 64.17
N VAL A 357 46.38 2.91 63.77
CA VAL A 357 47.42 3.31 62.85
C VAL A 357 48.71 2.49 62.99
N GLY A 358 49.30 2.19 61.84
CA GLY A 358 50.67 1.73 61.78
C GLY A 358 51.26 1.81 60.38
N LEU A 359 51.91 2.90 60.10
CA LEU A 359 52.79 3.10 58.98
C LEU A 359 53.90 2.06 58.99
N ARG A 360 54.20 1.40 57.87
CA ARG A 360 55.56 1.25 57.38
C ARG A 360 55.61 0.76 55.93
N LEU A 361 56.35 1.42 55.18
CA LEU A 361 56.85 1.17 53.85
C LEU A 361 57.67 -0.14 53.79
N THR A 362 57.44 -0.95 52.78
CA THR A 362 58.51 -1.64 52.01
C THR A 362 58.00 -2.10 50.66
N ASP A 363 58.76 -1.84 49.62
CA ASP A 363 58.67 -2.20 48.25
C ASP A 363 58.35 -3.69 48.01
N GLY A 364 57.54 -3.94 46.95
CA GLY A 364 57.36 -5.28 46.46
C GLY A 364 56.43 -5.20 45.21
N THR A 365 56.99 -4.89 44.05
CA THR A 365 56.37 -5.03 42.74
C THR A 365 55.79 -6.43 42.53
N SER A 366 54.46 -6.51 42.49
CA SER A 366 53.77 -7.68 41.88
C SER A 366 52.53 -7.15 41.13
N THR A 367 52.66 -7.08 39.84
CA THR A 367 51.61 -6.75 38.87
C THR A 367 50.50 -7.79 38.94
N ALA A 368 49.46 -7.50 39.71
CA ALA A 368 48.18 -8.24 39.61
C ALA A 368 47.37 -7.60 38.47
N ALA A 369 47.16 -8.36 37.40
CA ALA A 369 46.26 -8.02 36.33
C ALA A 369 44.85 -7.72 36.90
N PRO A 370 44.15 -6.70 36.38
CA PRO A 370 42.76 -6.45 36.81
C PRO A 370 41.91 -7.66 36.41
N ARG A 371 41.32 -8.29 37.44
CA ARG A 371 40.21 -9.24 37.21
C ARG A 371 39.11 -8.48 36.52
N THR A 372 38.95 -8.69 35.22
CA THR A 372 37.73 -8.36 34.49
C THR A 372 36.60 -9.18 35.13
N THR A 373 35.76 -8.54 35.91
CA THR A 373 34.43 -9.03 36.22
C THR A 373 33.76 -9.25 34.87
N PRO A 374 33.18 -10.46 34.60
CA PRO A 374 32.39 -10.62 33.39
C PRO A 374 31.25 -9.63 33.48
N SER A 375 31.24 -8.69 32.54
CA SER A 375 30.10 -7.79 32.33
C SER A 375 28.91 -8.72 32.12
N ARG A 376 27.99 -8.70 33.07
CA ARG A 376 26.66 -9.28 32.88
C ARG A 376 26.12 -8.63 31.62
N THR A 377 26.04 -9.36 30.53
CA THR A 377 25.27 -8.96 29.35
C THR A 377 23.88 -8.61 29.89
N ALA A 378 23.56 -7.33 29.85
CA ALA A 378 22.22 -6.88 30.21
C ALA A 378 21.24 -7.64 29.30
N ALA A 379 20.23 -8.27 29.90
CA ALA A 379 19.20 -8.95 29.13
C ALA A 379 18.57 -7.91 28.17
N PHE A 380 18.42 -8.26 26.91
CA PHE A 380 17.77 -7.39 25.92
C PHE A 380 16.38 -6.99 26.42
N ALA A 381 16.07 -5.71 26.37
CA ALA A 381 14.74 -5.16 26.59
C ALA A 381 14.25 -4.47 25.32
N PRO A 382 12.98 -4.62 24.94
CA PRO A 382 12.41 -3.87 23.82
C PRO A 382 12.65 -2.37 23.96
N TRP A 383 13.01 -1.69 22.87
CA TRP A 383 13.31 -0.27 22.88
C TRP A 383 12.80 0.45 21.64
N ALA A 384 12.67 1.77 21.72
CA ALA A 384 12.30 2.64 20.62
C ALA A 384 13.07 3.96 20.71
N THR A 385 13.70 4.38 19.63
CA THR A 385 14.56 5.56 19.55
C THR A 385 14.29 6.34 18.26
N LYS A 386 14.30 7.67 18.34
CA LYS A 386 14.32 8.55 17.16
C LYS A 386 15.77 9.02 16.94
N PRO A 387 16.45 8.56 15.86
CA PRO A 387 17.85 8.92 15.61
C PRO A 387 18.03 10.40 15.24
N ALA A 388 17.08 11.02 14.54
CA ALA A 388 17.11 12.44 14.24
C ALA A 388 16.74 13.28 15.45
N PRO A 389 17.42 14.43 15.68
CA PRO A 389 17.16 15.29 16.85
C PRO A 389 15.86 16.09 16.72
N ASP A 390 15.36 16.28 15.53
CA ASP A 390 14.16 17.03 15.19
C ASP A 390 13.08 16.08 14.65
N ASP A 391 11.84 16.50 14.74
CA ASP A 391 10.65 15.74 14.34
C ASP A 391 10.52 15.71 12.80
N SER A 392 11.64 15.39 12.10
CA SER A 392 11.72 15.38 10.63
C SER A 392 10.80 14.33 9.99
N GLY A 393 10.29 13.36 10.80
CA GLY A 393 9.25 12.41 10.42
C GLY A 393 9.60 11.51 9.22
N SER A 394 10.88 11.39 8.86
CA SER A 394 11.28 10.56 7.73
C SER A 394 11.54 9.12 8.15
N LEU A 395 11.05 8.17 7.36
CA LEU A 395 11.16 6.74 7.60
C LEU A 395 12.63 6.29 7.64
N PRO A 396 13.14 5.79 8.79
CA PRO A 396 14.48 5.22 8.87
C PRO A 396 14.56 3.89 8.11
N ARG A 397 15.62 3.72 7.33
CA ARG A 397 15.93 2.47 6.61
C ARG A 397 17.22 1.91 7.18
N CYS A 398 17.16 0.75 7.81
CA CYS A 398 18.25 0.20 8.58
C CYS A 398 18.80 -1.10 7.98
N VAL A 399 20.08 -1.35 8.24
CA VAL A 399 20.76 -2.63 8.00
C VAL A 399 21.57 -2.96 9.26
N TYR A 400 21.74 -4.24 9.54
CA TYR A 400 22.55 -4.69 10.66
C TYR A 400 23.95 -5.13 10.18
N ALA A 401 24.97 -4.60 10.82
CA ALA A 401 26.35 -5.03 10.64
C ALA A 401 27.21 -4.72 11.87
N SER A 402 28.13 -5.62 12.19
CA SER A 402 29.15 -5.43 13.24
C SER A 402 28.56 -5.04 14.60
N GLY A 403 27.46 -5.68 15.04
CA GLY A 403 26.83 -5.42 16.33
C GLY A 403 26.11 -4.08 16.41
N ARG A 404 25.64 -3.53 15.27
CA ARG A 404 25.01 -2.22 15.19
C ARG A 404 23.92 -2.18 14.15
N LEU A 405 22.93 -1.31 14.38
CA LEU A 405 21.98 -0.90 13.36
C LEU A 405 22.50 0.37 12.69
N LEU A 406 22.69 0.29 11.39
CA LEU A 406 23.14 1.38 10.54
C LEU A 406 21.94 1.87 9.76
N CYS A 407 21.45 3.06 10.09
CA CYS A 407 20.19 3.59 9.60
C CYS A 407 20.43 4.84 8.78
N VAL A 408 19.71 4.98 7.68
CA VAL A 408 19.66 6.18 6.86
C VAL A 408 18.24 6.74 6.83
N GLN A 409 18.15 8.04 6.98
CA GLN A 409 16.93 8.81 6.84
C GLN A 409 17.25 10.17 6.24
N ARG A 410 16.25 11.00 5.99
CA ARG A 410 16.46 12.33 5.41
C ARG A 410 17.49 13.13 6.20
N GLY A 411 18.52 13.62 5.53
CA GLY A 411 19.57 14.44 6.11
C GLY A 411 20.51 13.74 7.09
N LEU A 412 20.40 12.42 7.31
CA LEU A 412 21.14 11.75 8.38
C LEU A 412 21.46 10.29 8.08
N VAL A 413 22.72 9.89 8.37
CA VAL A 413 23.10 8.50 8.61
C VAL A 413 23.44 8.35 10.09
N SER A 414 23.01 7.27 10.72
CA SER A 414 23.25 7.01 12.14
C SER A 414 23.54 5.56 12.43
N ALA A 415 24.30 5.30 13.47
CA ALA A 415 24.43 3.97 14.06
C ALA A 415 23.78 3.93 15.44
N LEU A 416 23.06 2.86 15.71
CA LEU A 416 22.43 2.59 17.00
C LEU A 416 23.01 1.30 17.60
N ASP A 417 23.11 1.29 18.93
CA ASP A 417 23.41 0.08 19.68
C ASP A 417 22.25 -0.92 19.55
N GLU A 418 22.56 -2.17 19.28
CA GLU A 418 21.56 -3.22 19.08
C GLU A 418 20.73 -3.55 20.33
N ASN A 419 21.31 -3.34 21.54
CA ASN A 419 20.70 -3.77 22.79
C ASN A 419 19.76 -2.75 23.42
N ASP A 420 20.07 -1.44 23.28
CA ASP A 420 19.33 -0.36 23.95
C ASP A 420 18.88 0.77 23.01
N GLY A 421 19.23 0.70 21.73
CA GLY A 421 18.85 1.70 20.72
C GLY A 421 19.57 3.04 20.88
N ARG A 422 20.57 3.13 21.73
CA ARG A 422 21.35 4.36 21.92
C ARG A 422 22.09 4.72 20.64
N VAL A 423 22.03 5.99 20.23
CA VAL A 423 22.76 6.48 19.07
C VAL A 423 24.25 6.53 19.38
N LEU A 424 25.04 5.75 18.62
CA LEU A 424 26.49 5.64 18.78
C LEU A 424 27.21 6.77 18.05
N TRP A 425 26.77 7.07 16.84
CA TRP A 425 27.28 8.19 16.03
C TRP A 425 26.22 8.68 15.04
N ARG A 426 26.43 9.91 14.54
CA ARG A 426 25.64 10.55 13.49
C ARG A 426 26.54 11.12 12.42
N HIS A 427 26.17 10.94 11.17
CA HIS A 427 26.83 11.54 10.01
C HIS A 427 25.78 12.38 9.26
N PRO A 428 25.91 13.71 9.23
CA PRO A 428 24.95 14.56 8.53
C PRO A 428 25.05 14.40 7.02
N LEU A 429 23.93 14.37 6.33
CA LEU A 429 23.77 14.54 4.89
C LEU A 429 23.19 15.93 4.60
N ALA A 430 23.11 16.33 3.33
CA ALA A 430 22.37 17.53 2.96
C ALA A 430 20.91 17.44 3.45
N ALA A 431 20.34 18.55 3.91
CA ALA A 431 19.02 18.57 4.57
C ALA A 431 17.87 18.10 3.68
N ASP A 432 17.99 18.26 2.37
CA ASP A 432 17.06 17.80 1.33
C ASP A 432 17.37 16.39 0.84
N ASP A 433 18.50 15.82 1.22
CA ASP A 433 18.93 14.50 0.79
C ASP A 433 18.16 13.43 1.57
N SER A 434 17.36 12.66 0.84
CA SER A 434 16.52 11.59 1.39
C SER A 434 16.80 10.30 0.63
N PRO A 435 17.78 9.50 1.10
CA PRO A 435 18.12 8.24 0.47
C PRO A 435 16.90 7.32 0.31
N GLY A 436 16.60 6.93 -0.91
CA GLY A 436 15.44 6.11 -1.24
C GLY A 436 15.58 4.63 -0.89
N ARG A 437 16.79 4.19 -0.47
CA ARG A 437 17.11 2.79 -0.16
C ARG A 437 17.83 2.69 1.19
N ALA A 438 17.74 1.52 1.81
CA ALA A 438 18.57 1.20 2.97
C ALA A 438 20.07 1.27 2.62
N PRO A 439 20.94 1.61 3.57
CA PRO A 439 22.37 1.52 3.35
C PRO A 439 22.78 0.07 3.07
N VAL A 440 23.88 -0.10 2.36
CA VAL A 440 24.41 -1.43 2.05
C VAL A 440 25.79 -1.57 2.71
N VAL A 441 26.09 -2.74 3.26
CA VAL A 441 27.38 -2.99 3.89
C VAL A 441 28.19 -3.92 2.99
N GLU A 442 29.22 -3.36 2.35
CA GLU A 442 30.10 -4.09 1.44
C GLU A 442 31.56 -3.67 1.67
N GLY A 443 32.49 -4.64 1.55
CA GLY A 443 33.91 -4.38 1.79
C GLY A 443 34.21 -3.88 3.21
N GLY A 444 33.34 -4.14 4.19
CA GLY A 444 33.48 -3.67 5.56
C GLY A 444 33.05 -2.20 5.80
N LEU A 445 32.51 -1.52 4.78
CA LEU A 445 32.05 -0.14 4.84
C LEU A 445 30.54 -0.05 4.60
N VAL A 446 29.95 1.03 5.11
CA VAL A 446 28.55 1.37 4.91
C VAL A 446 28.42 2.27 3.69
N HIS A 447 27.72 1.82 2.66
CA HIS A 447 27.52 2.58 1.43
C HIS A 447 26.14 3.22 1.43
N VAL A 448 26.11 4.52 1.24
CA VAL A 448 24.89 5.33 1.14
C VAL A 448 24.90 6.05 -0.21
N VAL A 449 23.84 5.81 -1.00
CA VAL A 449 23.64 6.56 -2.25
C VAL A 449 22.69 7.72 -1.91
N THR A 450 23.11 8.94 -2.14
CA THR A 450 22.32 10.13 -1.88
C THR A 450 21.19 10.26 -2.91
N ARG A 451 20.05 10.87 -2.53
CA ARG A 451 18.86 10.99 -3.40
C ARG A 451 19.10 11.90 -4.60
N SER A 452 20.02 12.86 -4.48
CA SER A 452 20.51 13.59 -5.65
C SER A 452 21.06 12.61 -6.70
N GLY A 453 21.26 11.32 -6.28
CA GLY A 453 21.66 10.21 -7.16
C GLY A 453 23.07 10.37 -7.68
N SER A 454 23.71 11.44 -7.26
CA SER A 454 24.99 11.83 -7.83
C SER A 454 26.18 11.27 -7.08
N HIS A 455 26.04 10.89 -5.80
CA HIS A 455 27.19 10.48 -4.99
C HIS A 455 26.94 9.21 -4.20
N THR A 456 27.95 8.39 -4.05
CA THR A 456 28.03 7.28 -3.10
C THR A 456 29.06 7.61 -2.03
N LEU A 457 28.62 7.58 -0.77
CA LEU A 457 29.46 7.73 0.40
C LEU A 457 29.78 6.34 0.97
N ALA A 458 31.04 6.07 1.28
CA ALA A 458 31.44 4.89 2.02
C ALA A 458 31.92 5.29 3.42
N LEU A 459 31.16 4.89 4.44
CA LEU A 459 31.39 5.27 5.82
C LEU A 459 31.94 4.09 6.64
N ASP A 460 32.81 4.39 7.58
CA ASP A 460 33.25 3.44 8.59
C ASP A 460 32.11 3.08 9.54
N PRO A 461 31.69 1.82 9.68
CA PRO A 461 30.55 1.43 10.51
C PRO A 461 30.76 1.69 12.01
N ALA A 462 32.02 1.80 12.47
CA ALA A 462 32.33 2.02 13.87
C ALA A 462 32.26 3.49 14.27
N THR A 463 32.61 4.40 13.36
CA THR A 463 32.80 5.82 13.66
C THR A 463 31.92 6.76 12.85
N GLY A 464 31.33 6.30 11.73
CA GLY A 464 30.60 7.14 10.78
C GLY A 464 31.49 8.05 9.93
N ALA A 465 32.83 7.90 10.01
CA ALA A 465 33.76 8.69 9.23
C ALA A 465 33.74 8.27 7.75
N THR A 466 33.75 9.23 6.84
CA THR A 466 33.89 8.96 5.40
C THR A 466 35.26 8.37 5.09
N ARG A 467 35.26 7.20 4.48
CA ARG A 467 36.48 6.53 4.00
C ARG A 467 36.80 6.90 2.56
N TRP A 468 35.75 6.94 1.74
CA TRP A 468 35.83 7.42 0.37
C TRP A 468 34.46 7.89 -0.12
N GLU A 469 34.48 8.68 -1.17
CA GLU A 469 33.30 9.22 -1.84
C GLU A 469 33.51 9.13 -3.35
N ARG A 470 32.41 8.91 -4.10
CA ARG A 470 32.46 8.81 -5.55
C ARG A 470 31.23 9.46 -6.20
N ASP A 471 31.46 10.21 -7.27
CA ASP A 471 30.42 10.65 -8.18
C ASP A 471 29.91 9.45 -8.98
N VAL A 472 28.60 9.22 -8.89
CA VAL A 472 27.87 8.16 -9.59
C VAL A 472 26.75 8.73 -10.45
N SER A 473 26.84 10.01 -10.81
CA SER A 473 25.86 10.69 -11.69
C SER A 473 25.72 9.93 -13.01
N GLY A 474 24.48 9.61 -13.37
CA GLY A 474 24.18 8.86 -14.59
C GLY A 474 24.39 7.34 -14.51
N TYR A 475 24.69 6.80 -13.31
CA TYR A 475 24.80 5.37 -13.07
C TYR A 475 23.66 4.85 -12.19
N SER A 476 23.22 3.63 -12.47
CA SER A 476 22.45 2.84 -11.50
C SER A 476 23.44 2.08 -10.62
N VAL A 477 23.39 2.28 -9.30
CA VAL A 477 24.28 1.66 -8.32
C VAL A 477 23.65 0.41 -7.75
N PHE A 478 24.39 -0.69 -7.75
CA PHE A 478 24.00 -1.95 -7.14
C PHE A 478 25.17 -2.55 -6.36
N ALA A 479 24.92 -3.17 -5.21
CA ALA A 479 25.97 -3.73 -4.36
C ALA A 479 25.85 -5.24 -4.25
N ALA A 480 26.99 -5.95 -4.39
CA ALA A 480 27.03 -7.40 -4.33
C ALA A 480 28.44 -7.89 -3.93
N ALA A 481 28.51 -8.74 -2.94
CA ALA A 481 29.72 -9.50 -2.54
C ALA A 481 31.02 -8.65 -2.48
N GLY A 482 30.96 -7.55 -1.77
CA GLY A 482 32.10 -6.66 -1.57
C GLY A 482 32.33 -5.63 -2.69
N THR A 483 31.49 -5.62 -3.70
CA THR A 483 31.65 -4.82 -4.92
C THR A 483 30.43 -3.94 -5.17
N LEU A 484 30.65 -2.73 -5.68
CA LEU A 484 29.59 -1.90 -6.25
C LEU A 484 29.61 -2.03 -7.78
N LEU A 485 28.47 -2.34 -8.37
CA LEU A 485 28.26 -2.41 -9.82
C LEU A 485 27.54 -1.13 -10.28
N LEU A 486 28.22 -0.33 -11.06
CA LEU A 486 27.74 0.93 -11.63
C LEU A 486 27.32 0.67 -13.07
N THR A 487 26.01 0.73 -13.36
CA THR A 487 25.48 0.51 -14.71
C THR A 487 25.20 1.85 -15.36
N ALA A 488 25.89 2.18 -16.44
CA ALA A 488 25.68 3.35 -17.26
C ALA A 488 24.41 3.20 -18.13
N SER A 489 23.84 4.31 -18.59
CA SER A 489 22.67 4.34 -19.50
C SER A 489 22.92 3.57 -20.82
N GLY A 490 24.19 3.47 -21.25
CA GLY A 490 24.61 2.65 -22.39
C GLY A 490 24.72 1.15 -22.11
N GLY A 491 24.52 0.71 -20.87
CA GLY A 491 24.59 -0.71 -20.46
C GLY A 491 26.02 -1.22 -20.17
N GLU A 492 27.01 -0.35 -20.15
CA GLU A 492 28.34 -0.66 -19.62
C GLU A 492 28.28 -0.73 -18.10
N VAL A 493 28.96 -1.70 -17.51
CA VAL A 493 29.01 -1.92 -16.07
C VAL A 493 30.46 -1.72 -15.60
N THR A 494 30.64 -0.81 -14.65
CA THR A 494 31.90 -0.61 -13.94
C THR A 494 31.77 -1.21 -12.54
N ALA A 495 32.64 -2.13 -12.20
CA ALA A 495 32.72 -2.67 -10.84
C ALA A 495 33.74 -1.89 -10.03
N VAL A 496 33.35 -1.55 -8.81
CA VAL A 496 34.14 -0.78 -7.86
C VAL A 496 34.33 -1.59 -6.59
N ASP A 497 35.56 -1.70 -6.11
CA ASP A 497 35.85 -2.34 -4.83
C ASP A 497 35.21 -1.56 -3.68
N GLY A 498 34.34 -2.22 -2.92
CA GLY A 498 33.56 -1.59 -1.87
C GLY A 498 34.43 -1.04 -0.71
N ALA A 499 35.58 -1.63 -0.43
CA ALA A 499 36.47 -1.19 0.63
C ALA A 499 37.30 0.05 0.23
N THR A 500 37.72 0.12 -1.02
CA THR A 500 38.72 1.12 -1.47
C THR A 500 38.18 2.16 -2.44
N GLY A 501 37.01 1.95 -3.04
CA GLY A 501 36.43 2.83 -4.05
C GLY A 501 37.12 2.76 -5.42
N LYS A 502 38.06 1.83 -5.62
CA LYS A 502 38.86 1.68 -6.87
C LYS A 502 38.10 0.81 -7.88
N ASP A 503 38.27 1.14 -9.16
CA ASP A 503 37.72 0.34 -10.25
C ASP A 503 38.41 -1.02 -10.33
N LEU A 504 37.63 -2.08 -10.40
CA LEU A 504 38.09 -3.45 -10.58
C LEU A 504 38.07 -3.83 -12.07
N TRP A 505 36.99 -3.52 -12.75
CA TRP A 505 36.82 -3.79 -14.18
C TRP A 505 35.66 -2.90 -14.75
N SER A 506 35.70 -2.67 -16.07
CA SER A 506 34.59 -2.04 -16.82
C SER A 506 34.37 -2.82 -18.11
N LYS A 507 33.11 -3.31 -18.31
CA LYS A 507 32.71 -4.05 -19.48
C LYS A 507 31.18 -4.19 -19.58
N ARG A 508 30.72 -4.62 -20.75
CA ARG A 508 29.31 -5.02 -20.94
C ARG A 508 29.09 -6.45 -20.47
N VAL A 509 27.95 -6.69 -19.80
CA VAL A 509 27.52 -8.06 -19.49
C VAL A 509 27.03 -8.73 -20.77
N PRO A 510 27.60 -9.89 -21.17
CA PRO A 510 27.21 -10.57 -22.40
C PRO A 510 25.70 -10.82 -22.48
N GLY A 511 25.13 -10.46 -23.63
CA GLY A 511 23.70 -10.67 -23.90
C GLY A 511 22.73 -9.80 -23.14
N GLN A 512 23.21 -8.84 -22.30
CA GLN A 512 22.41 -7.88 -21.57
C GLN A 512 22.62 -6.47 -22.16
N ARG A 513 21.54 -5.86 -22.68
CA ARG A 513 21.63 -4.50 -23.25
C ARG A 513 21.68 -3.45 -22.13
N LEU A 514 20.83 -3.62 -21.13
CA LEU A 514 20.78 -2.81 -19.92
C LEU A 514 20.52 -3.75 -18.73
N PRO A 515 21.57 -4.26 -18.07
CA PRO A 515 21.40 -5.24 -17.01
C PRO A 515 20.76 -4.62 -15.77
N VAL A 516 19.76 -5.29 -15.25
CA VAL A 516 19.19 -5.04 -13.91
C VAL A 516 19.75 -6.11 -12.99
N PHE A 517 20.49 -5.68 -11.98
CA PHE A 517 21.15 -6.59 -11.05
C PHE A 517 20.30 -6.90 -9.82
N THR A 518 20.42 -8.13 -9.34
CA THR A 518 19.92 -8.61 -8.05
C THR A 518 21.01 -9.46 -7.39
N SER A 519 21.17 -9.37 -6.08
CA SER A 519 21.98 -10.27 -5.26
C SER A 519 21.28 -10.55 -3.95
N PHE A 520 21.72 -11.57 -3.23
CA PHE A 520 21.13 -11.99 -1.97
C PHE A 520 22.19 -12.05 -0.89
N ARG A 521 21.77 -11.86 0.37
CA ARG A 521 22.69 -11.88 1.51
C ARG A 521 23.46 -13.20 1.55
N GLY A 522 24.77 -13.11 1.60
CA GLY A 522 25.67 -14.28 1.62
C GLY A 522 25.93 -14.93 0.25
N ASP A 523 25.34 -14.42 -0.82
CA ASP A 523 25.65 -14.87 -2.18
C ASP A 523 26.94 -14.21 -2.69
N ARG A 524 27.70 -14.98 -3.46
CA ARG A 524 28.92 -14.52 -4.13
C ARG A 524 28.68 -14.04 -5.55
N LEU A 525 27.44 -14.15 -6.04
CA LEU A 525 27.07 -13.81 -7.40
C LEU A 525 26.11 -12.62 -7.46
N ALA A 526 26.16 -11.90 -8.57
CA ALA A 526 25.14 -10.96 -8.97
C ALA A 526 24.41 -11.51 -10.19
N TYR A 527 23.10 -11.37 -10.22
CA TYR A 527 22.23 -11.87 -11.29
C TYR A 527 21.74 -10.70 -12.13
N ALA A 528 22.26 -10.59 -13.35
CA ALA A 528 21.78 -9.64 -14.33
C ALA A 528 20.57 -10.24 -15.06
N THR A 529 19.45 -9.54 -15.07
CA THR A 529 18.25 -9.98 -15.77
C THR A 529 17.85 -9.03 -16.87
N SER A 530 17.30 -9.58 -17.96
CA SER A 530 16.61 -8.83 -19.00
C SER A 530 15.46 -9.62 -19.59
N LEU A 531 14.39 -8.94 -19.91
CA LEU A 531 13.23 -9.51 -20.57
C LEU A 531 13.41 -9.45 -22.10
N SER A 532 12.97 -10.48 -22.81
CA SER A 532 12.91 -10.44 -24.27
C SER A 532 11.89 -9.39 -24.75
N SER A 533 12.03 -8.91 -25.97
CA SER A 533 11.15 -7.87 -26.54
C SER A 533 9.68 -8.26 -26.62
N ASP A 534 9.40 -9.56 -26.71
CA ASP A 534 8.06 -10.15 -26.70
C ASP A 534 7.52 -10.47 -25.29
N GLY A 535 8.29 -10.17 -24.22
CA GLY A 535 7.93 -10.49 -22.85
C GLY A 535 7.92 -11.98 -22.50
N ALA A 536 8.18 -12.86 -23.47
CA ALA A 536 7.98 -14.30 -23.31
C ALA A 536 9.10 -15.01 -22.56
N ARG A 537 10.29 -14.42 -22.46
CA ARG A 537 11.47 -15.05 -21.84
C ARG A 537 12.29 -14.07 -21.03
N THR A 538 12.82 -14.54 -19.91
CA THR A 538 13.80 -13.82 -19.10
C THR A 538 15.17 -14.46 -19.29
N ARG A 539 16.16 -13.64 -19.67
CA ARG A 539 17.56 -14.03 -19.63
C ARG A 539 18.10 -13.70 -18.24
N VAL A 540 18.73 -14.68 -17.62
CA VAL A 540 19.45 -14.53 -16.35
C VAL A 540 20.93 -14.81 -16.62
N THR A 541 21.81 -13.87 -16.28
CA THR A 541 23.26 -14.03 -16.38
C THR A 541 23.84 -13.86 -14.98
N ALA A 542 24.37 -14.92 -14.40
CA ALA A 542 25.05 -14.88 -13.11
C ALA A 542 26.51 -14.54 -13.32
N ILE A 543 26.95 -13.45 -12.69
CA ILE A 543 28.32 -12.97 -12.76
C ILE A 543 28.97 -12.97 -11.38
N ASP A 544 30.25 -13.13 -11.38
CA ASP A 544 31.12 -12.85 -10.24
C ASP A 544 31.37 -11.32 -10.20
N PRO A 545 30.90 -10.60 -9.16
CA PRO A 545 30.98 -9.14 -9.14
C PRO A 545 32.41 -8.62 -9.12
N ALA A 546 33.36 -9.33 -8.48
CA ALA A 546 34.74 -8.90 -8.34
C ALA A 546 35.53 -9.01 -9.64
N THR A 547 35.19 -9.96 -10.52
CA THR A 547 35.92 -10.22 -11.77
C THR A 547 35.09 -9.94 -13.03
N GLY A 548 33.78 -9.83 -12.89
CA GLY A 548 32.81 -9.74 -13.98
C GLY A 548 32.75 -10.99 -14.85
N ALA A 549 33.29 -12.12 -14.37
CA ALA A 549 33.21 -13.38 -15.08
C ALA A 549 31.80 -13.95 -15.03
N VAL A 550 31.28 -14.37 -16.18
CA VAL A 550 30.00 -15.09 -16.25
C VAL A 550 30.23 -16.50 -15.70
N ARG A 551 29.47 -16.86 -14.68
CA ARG A 551 29.47 -18.19 -14.08
C ARG A 551 28.51 -19.13 -14.78
N TRP A 552 27.32 -18.61 -15.11
CA TRP A 552 26.33 -19.33 -15.93
C TRP A 552 25.34 -18.34 -16.54
N GLU A 553 24.64 -18.80 -17.55
CA GLU A 553 23.56 -18.07 -18.21
C GLU A 553 22.38 -19.02 -18.46
N ALA A 554 21.16 -18.49 -18.32
CA ALA A 554 19.94 -19.22 -18.62
C ALA A 554 18.92 -18.33 -19.34
N ARG A 555 18.09 -18.95 -20.19
CA ARG A 555 16.93 -18.33 -20.82
C ARG A 555 15.68 -19.07 -20.35
N LEU A 556 14.94 -18.44 -19.47
CA LEU A 556 13.80 -19.02 -18.79
C LEU A 556 12.50 -18.50 -19.41
N THR A 557 11.46 -19.32 -19.44
CA THR A 557 10.16 -18.95 -20.01
C THR A 557 9.38 -18.07 -19.05
N GLY A 558 8.84 -16.94 -19.54
CA GLY A 558 8.06 -15.96 -18.81
C GLY A 558 8.87 -14.77 -18.31
N GLY A 559 8.16 -13.75 -17.83
CA GLY A 559 8.74 -12.64 -17.08
C GLY A 559 9.10 -13.12 -15.67
N LEU A 560 10.38 -13.23 -15.36
CA LEU A 560 10.85 -13.79 -14.09
C LEU A 560 11.74 -12.79 -13.35
N THR A 561 11.49 -12.62 -12.05
CA THR A 561 12.27 -11.76 -11.16
C THR A 561 12.94 -12.58 -10.07
N PRO A 562 14.27 -12.57 -9.93
CA PRO A 562 14.97 -13.25 -8.85
C PRO A 562 14.58 -12.68 -7.48
N VAL A 563 14.31 -13.56 -6.50
CA VAL A 563 13.91 -13.16 -5.13
C VAL A 563 14.69 -13.86 -4.03
N GLY A 564 15.52 -14.84 -4.36
CA GLY A 564 16.29 -15.54 -3.36
C GLY A 564 16.98 -16.79 -3.90
N ARG A 565 17.57 -17.54 -2.99
CA ARG A 565 18.18 -18.84 -3.27
C ARG A 565 17.65 -19.90 -2.31
N ALA A 566 17.46 -21.11 -2.83
CA ALA A 566 17.23 -22.33 -2.05
C ALA A 566 18.41 -23.28 -2.29
N GLY A 567 19.37 -23.28 -1.38
CA GLY A 567 20.65 -23.93 -1.60
C GLY A 567 21.41 -23.29 -2.78
N GLU A 568 21.78 -24.11 -3.79
CA GLU A 568 22.45 -23.63 -5.01
C GLU A 568 21.48 -23.16 -6.10
N ASP A 569 20.20 -23.39 -5.93
CA ASP A 569 19.17 -23.05 -6.91
C ASP A 569 18.68 -21.61 -6.77
N LEU A 570 18.40 -20.96 -7.89
CA LEU A 570 17.82 -19.61 -7.93
C LEU A 570 16.29 -19.69 -7.83
N VAL A 571 15.73 -18.87 -6.97
CA VAL A 571 14.27 -18.72 -6.82
C VAL A 571 13.82 -17.43 -7.48
N LEU A 572 12.79 -17.55 -8.33
CA LEU A 572 12.26 -16.43 -9.09
C LEU A 572 10.74 -16.37 -8.92
N LEU A 573 10.19 -15.18 -8.97
CA LEU A 573 8.76 -14.97 -9.13
C LEU A 573 8.43 -14.87 -10.60
N ARG A 574 7.36 -15.57 -11.01
CA ARG A 574 6.81 -15.37 -12.34
C ARG A 574 5.81 -14.23 -12.28
N GLY A 575 6.15 -13.13 -12.94
CA GLY A 575 5.24 -12.04 -13.22
C GLY A 575 4.49 -12.31 -14.50
N GLY A 576 3.16 -12.22 -14.47
CA GLY A 576 2.31 -12.30 -15.67
C GLY A 576 1.72 -10.91 -15.95
N GLY A 577 1.96 -10.38 -17.15
CA GLY A 577 1.41 -9.10 -17.60
C GLY A 577 2.10 -7.85 -17.03
N ASP A 578 1.70 -6.68 -17.54
CA ASP A 578 2.31 -5.37 -17.27
C ASP A 578 2.13 -4.85 -15.83
N TYR A 579 1.50 -5.64 -14.95
CA TYR A 579 1.15 -5.25 -13.58
C TYR A 579 1.94 -5.95 -12.49
N GLY A 580 2.91 -6.77 -12.85
CA GLY A 580 3.68 -7.48 -11.84
C GLY A 580 2.82 -8.40 -10.97
N THR A 581 1.70 -8.93 -11.48
CA THR A 581 0.98 -9.99 -10.77
C THR A 581 1.82 -11.25 -10.77
N THR A 582 2.08 -11.78 -9.58
CA THR A 582 2.82 -13.03 -9.39
C THR A 582 1.83 -14.18 -9.33
N ASP A 583 1.94 -15.13 -10.26
CA ASP A 583 1.07 -16.31 -10.35
C ASP A 583 1.79 -17.62 -10.04
N ALA A 584 3.12 -17.59 -9.96
CA ALA A 584 3.91 -18.76 -9.63
C ALA A 584 5.28 -18.41 -9.05
N VAL A 585 5.83 -19.33 -8.29
CA VAL A 585 7.23 -19.38 -7.90
C VAL A 585 7.97 -20.36 -8.81
N VAL A 586 9.15 -19.97 -9.27
CA VAL A 586 10.00 -20.82 -10.13
C VAL A 586 11.33 -21.06 -9.41
N ARG A 587 11.68 -22.31 -9.18
CA ARG A 587 13.00 -22.74 -8.73
C ARG A 587 13.80 -23.18 -9.95
N TYR A 588 14.94 -22.59 -10.19
CA TYR A 588 15.85 -22.93 -11.29
C TYR A 588 17.18 -23.47 -10.76
N SER A 589 17.56 -24.66 -11.21
CA SER A 589 18.84 -25.29 -10.86
C SER A 589 19.86 -25.06 -11.97
N PRO A 590 20.89 -24.22 -11.73
CA PRO A 590 21.95 -23.99 -12.71
C PRO A 590 22.75 -25.26 -13.04
N ALA A 591 22.89 -26.18 -12.08
CA ALA A 591 23.66 -27.41 -12.24
C ALA A 591 22.99 -28.38 -13.22
N THR A 592 21.67 -28.42 -13.27
CA THR A 592 20.91 -29.36 -14.11
C THR A 592 20.20 -28.70 -15.29
N GLY A 593 20.11 -27.37 -15.30
CA GLY A 593 19.34 -26.59 -16.26
C GLY A 593 17.80 -26.77 -16.14
N LYS A 594 17.32 -27.41 -15.06
CA LYS A 594 15.88 -27.68 -14.87
C LYS A 594 15.20 -26.60 -14.05
N SER A 595 13.92 -26.38 -14.37
CA SER A 595 13.05 -25.49 -13.60
C SER A 595 11.88 -26.27 -13.01
N LEU A 596 11.55 -25.98 -11.75
CA LEU A 596 10.32 -26.39 -11.08
C LEU A 596 9.42 -25.15 -10.95
N LYS A 597 8.21 -25.21 -11.48
CA LYS A 597 7.22 -24.15 -11.36
C LYS A 597 6.14 -24.57 -10.36
N VAL A 598 5.95 -23.76 -9.34
CA VAL A 598 4.89 -23.93 -8.34
C VAL A 598 3.85 -22.82 -8.53
N PRO A 599 2.64 -23.15 -9.01
CA PRO A 599 1.58 -22.17 -9.19
C PRO A 599 1.05 -21.70 -7.83
N LEU A 600 0.62 -20.44 -7.75
CA LEU A 600 -0.12 -19.90 -6.62
C LEU A 600 -1.61 -20.18 -6.84
N GLY A 601 -2.34 -20.48 -5.76
CA GLY A 601 -3.80 -20.65 -5.79
C GLY A 601 -4.54 -19.38 -6.17
N VAL A 602 -4.00 -18.22 -5.78
CA VAL A 602 -4.45 -16.88 -6.18
C VAL A 602 -3.24 -16.07 -6.58
N ALA A 603 -3.32 -15.37 -7.70
CA ALA A 603 -2.25 -14.49 -8.13
C ALA A 603 -2.15 -13.26 -7.21
N LEU A 604 -0.93 -12.90 -6.83
CA LEU A 604 -0.64 -11.79 -5.90
C LEU A 604 -0.21 -10.55 -6.70
N ALA A 605 -0.86 -9.41 -6.43
CA ALA A 605 -0.47 -8.14 -7.06
C ALA A 605 0.86 -7.65 -6.49
N GLN A 606 1.81 -7.31 -7.36
CA GLN A 606 3.12 -6.74 -6.98
C GLN A 606 3.78 -7.45 -5.79
N ALA A 607 3.82 -8.77 -5.83
CA ALA A 607 4.29 -9.58 -4.72
C ALA A 607 5.76 -9.29 -4.39
N ARG A 608 6.01 -9.11 -3.10
CA ARG A 608 7.34 -9.14 -2.49
C ARG A 608 7.58 -10.52 -1.92
N ALA A 609 8.81 -10.99 -1.94
CA ALA A 609 9.09 -12.32 -1.44
C ALA A 609 10.41 -12.40 -0.69
N THR A 610 10.48 -13.36 0.25
CA THR A 610 11.70 -13.79 0.90
C THR A 610 11.81 -15.31 0.88
N VAL A 611 13.02 -15.82 0.84
CA VAL A 611 13.32 -17.25 0.82
C VAL A 611 14.02 -17.62 2.11
N ALA A 612 13.49 -18.64 2.81
CA ALA A 612 14.11 -19.21 4.00
C ALA A 612 14.15 -20.75 3.87
N GLY A 613 15.33 -21.28 3.60
CA GLY A 613 15.51 -22.69 3.24
C GLY A 613 14.74 -23.04 1.95
N ASP A 614 13.88 -24.06 2.05
CA ASP A 614 13.01 -24.47 0.94
C ASP A 614 11.62 -23.80 0.94
N LYS A 615 11.42 -22.77 1.77
CA LYS A 615 10.17 -22.03 1.84
C LYS A 615 10.31 -20.66 1.17
N VAL A 616 9.28 -20.26 0.45
CA VAL A 616 9.14 -18.91 -0.12
C VAL A 616 7.89 -18.28 0.46
N TYR A 617 8.06 -17.13 1.10
CA TYR A 617 6.96 -16.33 1.64
C TYR A 617 6.75 -15.13 0.72
N LEU A 618 5.49 -14.92 0.32
CA LEU A 618 5.11 -13.88 -0.63
C LEU A 618 4.05 -12.98 0.01
N LEU A 619 4.22 -11.67 -0.10
CA LEU A 619 3.25 -10.67 0.34
C LEU A 619 2.79 -9.85 -0.86
N GLY A 620 1.52 -9.94 -1.18
CA GLY A 620 0.86 -9.09 -2.18
C GLY A 620 0.67 -7.66 -1.68
N TYR A 621 0.54 -6.74 -2.62
CA TYR A 621 0.29 -5.33 -2.34
C TYR A 621 -1.01 -5.08 -1.56
N ASP A 622 -1.99 -5.96 -1.72
CA ASP A 622 -3.28 -5.98 -1.03
C ASP A 622 -3.24 -6.64 0.37
N GLY A 623 -2.06 -7.09 0.79
CA GLY A 623 -1.85 -7.75 2.08
C GLY A 623 -2.14 -9.25 2.10
N ALA A 624 -2.37 -9.86 0.96
CA ALA A 624 -2.44 -11.32 0.85
C ALA A 624 -1.03 -11.91 1.05
N LEU A 625 -0.85 -12.73 2.07
CA LEU A 625 0.39 -13.42 2.39
C LEU A 625 0.26 -14.91 2.05
N ALA A 626 1.25 -15.49 1.38
CA ALA A 626 1.26 -16.89 1.00
C ALA A 626 2.62 -17.54 1.29
N ALA A 627 2.61 -18.83 1.56
CA ALA A 627 3.82 -19.65 1.66
C ALA A 627 3.81 -20.77 0.62
N VAL A 628 4.95 -20.95 -0.01
CA VAL A 628 5.23 -21.99 -1.00
C VAL A 628 6.37 -22.86 -0.50
N ASP A 629 6.20 -24.17 -0.58
CA ASP A 629 7.24 -25.16 -0.28
C ASP A 629 7.85 -25.64 -1.60
N LEU A 630 9.12 -25.36 -1.80
CA LEU A 630 9.87 -25.75 -3.00
C LEU A 630 10.25 -27.25 -3.00
N GLY A 631 10.27 -27.88 -1.84
CA GLY A 631 10.54 -29.31 -1.69
C GLY A 631 9.34 -30.16 -2.13
N THR A 632 8.14 -29.77 -1.71
CA THR A 632 6.89 -30.46 -2.11
C THR A 632 6.31 -29.94 -3.41
N GLY A 633 6.73 -28.74 -3.88
CA GLY A 633 6.21 -28.10 -5.07
C GLY A 633 4.78 -27.60 -4.93
N ALA A 634 4.36 -27.17 -3.74
CA ALA A 634 2.99 -26.77 -3.44
C ALA A 634 2.93 -25.48 -2.59
N GLN A 635 1.83 -24.75 -2.73
CA GLN A 635 1.46 -23.71 -1.77
C GLN A 635 0.99 -24.37 -0.46
N VAL A 636 1.56 -23.94 0.66
CA VAL A 636 1.31 -24.55 1.98
C VAL A 636 0.13 -23.92 2.69
N TRP A 637 0.10 -22.55 2.68
CA TRP A 637 -0.97 -21.78 3.30
C TRP A 637 -1.10 -20.39 2.63
N SER A 638 -2.20 -19.73 2.92
CA SER A 638 -2.42 -18.32 2.60
C SER A 638 -3.14 -17.64 3.78
N LEU A 639 -2.85 -16.35 3.97
CA LEU A 639 -3.41 -15.51 5.02
C LEU A 639 -3.73 -14.14 4.44
N GLN A 640 -4.95 -13.66 4.60
CA GLN A 640 -5.27 -12.26 4.31
C GLN A 640 -4.95 -11.42 5.55
N THR A 641 -4.03 -10.47 5.41
CA THR A 641 -3.70 -9.53 6.46
C THR A 641 -4.48 -8.23 6.29
N SER A 642 -4.54 -7.40 7.34
CA SER A 642 -5.15 -6.06 7.28
C SER A 642 -4.19 -4.99 6.75
N VAL A 643 -3.01 -5.37 6.24
CA VAL A 643 -1.96 -4.47 5.80
C VAL A 643 -1.98 -4.36 4.29
N SER A 644 -2.27 -3.18 3.77
CA SER A 644 -1.96 -2.85 2.38
C SER A 644 -0.57 -2.20 2.29
N ARG A 645 0.16 -2.42 1.19
CA ARG A 645 1.51 -1.89 0.97
C ARG A 645 2.51 -2.30 2.07
N GLY A 646 2.59 -3.58 2.36
CA GLY A 646 3.58 -4.09 3.29
C GLY A 646 5.02 -3.86 2.80
N SER A 647 5.97 -3.93 3.74
CA SER A 647 7.41 -3.91 3.45
C SER A 647 7.86 -5.16 2.68
N ASP A 648 9.12 -5.19 2.27
CA ASP A 648 9.78 -6.45 2.00
C ASP A 648 9.74 -7.33 3.26
N LEU A 649 9.74 -8.65 3.04
CA LEU A 649 9.62 -9.64 4.11
C LEU A 649 10.99 -10.02 4.67
N ALA A 650 11.03 -10.30 5.97
CA ALA A 650 12.11 -11.03 6.61
C ALA A 650 11.58 -12.34 7.21
N ALA A 651 12.39 -13.40 7.22
CA ALA A 651 12.03 -14.68 7.82
C ALA A 651 13.24 -15.33 8.49
N ASP A 652 13.03 -15.94 9.65
CA ASP A 652 14.04 -16.69 10.40
C ASP A 652 13.87 -18.23 10.30
N GLY A 653 12.89 -18.68 9.52
CA GLY A 653 12.53 -20.09 9.35
C GLY A 653 11.40 -20.57 10.30
N THR A 654 11.15 -19.85 11.39
CA THR A 654 10.04 -20.12 12.34
C THR A 654 8.93 -19.07 12.22
N ARG A 655 9.30 -17.85 11.87
CA ARG A 655 8.41 -16.68 11.73
C ARG A 655 8.70 -15.88 10.47
N VAL A 656 7.70 -15.15 10.03
CA VAL A 656 7.76 -14.19 8.94
C VAL A 656 7.38 -12.82 9.49
N TYR A 657 8.17 -11.81 9.16
CA TYR A 657 8.04 -10.44 9.65
C TYR A 657 7.89 -9.47 8.48
N PHE A 658 7.03 -8.50 8.64
CA PHE A 658 6.89 -7.37 7.70
C PHE A 658 6.25 -6.17 8.40
N SER A 659 6.53 -4.98 7.88
CA SER A 659 5.96 -3.73 8.40
C SER A 659 4.79 -3.26 7.53
N GLY A 660 3.76 -2.71 8.16
CA GLY A 660 2.67 -2.00 7.50
C GLY A 660 3.02 -0.53 7.26
N ALA A 661 2.33 0.09 6.30
CA ALA A 661 2.47 1.53 6.01
C ALA A 661 2.12 2.41 7.23
N ASP A 662 1.39 1.88 8.18
CA ASP A 662 1.01 2.48 9.46
C ASP A 662 2.06 2.33 10.58
N GLY A 663 3.23 1.80 10.25
CA GLY A 663 4.35 1.62 11.16
C GLY A 663 4.25 0.44 12.11
N ARG A 664 3.21 -0.41 11.98
CA ARG A 664 3.15 -1.67 12.72
C ARG A 664 4.12 -2.69 12.14
N LEU A 665 4.78 -3.44 13.00
CA LEU A 665 5.48 -4.66 12.66
C LEU A 665 4.53 -5.83 12.92
N LEU A 666 4.34 -6.70 11.94
CA LEU A 666 3.53 -7.91 12.06
C LEU A 666 4.43 -9.15 12.05
N THR A 667 4.04 -10.13 12.85
CA THR A 667 4.73 -11.42 12.96
C THR A 667 3.75 -12.55 12.69
N VAL A 668 4.10 -13.41 11.75
CA VAL A 668 3.28 -14.55 11.32
C VAL A 668 4.05 -15.86 11.54
N ASP A 669 3.36 -16.90 12.05
CA ASP A 669 3.90 -18.24 12.16
C ASP A 669 4.23 -18.79 10.76
N ALA A 670 5.49 -19.06 10.51
CA ALA A 670 5.98 -19.49 9.21
C ALA A 670 5.42 -20.85 8.76
N ARG A 671 5.04 -21.72 9.71
CA ARG A 671 4.52 -23.06 9.46
C ARG A 671 3.00 -23.07 9.30
N ALA A 672 2.30 -22.34 10.17
CA ALA A 672 0.84 -22.38 10.25
C ALA A 672 0.14 -21.27 9.47
N GLY A 673 0.85 -20.20 9.08
CA GLY A 673 0.27 -19.07 8.37
C GLY A 673 -0.71 -18.26 9.23
N ARG A 674 -0.52 -18.19 10.54
CA ARG A 674 -1.38 -17.42 11.44
C ARG A 674 -0.63 -16.24 12.05
N LEU A 675 -1.30 -15.13 12.23
CA LEU A 675 -0.76 -13.95 12.91
C LEU A 675 -0.43 -14.32 14.38
N LEU A 676 0.80 -14.06 14.80
CA LEU A 676 1.27 -14.25 16.17
C LEU A 676 1.13 -12.98 16.99
N GLY A 677 1.37 -11.83 16.40
CA GLY A 677 1.28 -10.54 17.07
C GLY A 677 1.59 -9.38 16.13
N GLN A 678 1.36 -8.18 16.63
CA GLN A 678 1.69 -6.94 15.94
C GLN A 678 2.01 -5.85 16.97
N THR A 679 2.91 -4.93 16.61
CA THR A 679 3.22 -3.77 17.45
C THR A 679 2.13 -2.70 17.35
N THR A 680 2.22 -1.67 18.20
CA THR A 680 1.36 -0.49 18.14
C THR A 680 1.59 0.33 16.86
N LEU A 681 0.59 1.15 16.50
CA LEU A 681 0.68 2.10 15.38
C LEU A 681 1.76 3.16 15.65
N ARG A 682 2.57 3.50 14.61
CA ARG A 682 3.62 4.53 14.68
C ARG A 682 3.52 5.45 13.47
N ILE A 683 2.42 6.20 13.42
CA ILE A 683 2.14 7.17 12.34
C ILE A 683 2.67 8.52 12.79
N GLY A 684 3.57 9.14 12.02
CA GLY A 684 4.10 10.47 12.30
C GLY A 684 3.04 11.56 12.14
N SER A 685 3.26 12.69 12.80
CA SER A 685 2.43 13.89 12.66
C SER A 685 2.44 14.46 11.23
N ARG A 686 3.46 14.16 10.47
CA ARG A 686 3.57 14.42 9.01
C ARG A 686 3.31 13.14 8.25
N SER A 687 2.04 12.74 8.18
CA SER A 687 1.59 11.60 7.35
C SER A 687 1.69 11.85 5.83
N ASP A 688 2.31 12.95 5.41
CA ASP A 688 2.33 13.45 4.05
C ASP A 688 3.29 12.66 3.13
N GLU A 689 4.26 11.96 3.68
CA GLU A 689 5.14 11.06 2.93
C GLU A 689 4.81 9.60 3.21
N VAL A 690 3.79 9.06 2.58
CA VAL A 690 3.66 7.60 2.48
C VAL A 690 4.86 7.11 1.69
N ALA A 691 5.79 6.46 2.38
CA ALA A 691 6.98 5.92 1.75
C ALA A 691 6.58 5.02 0.58
N SER A 692 7.11 5.30 -0.59
CA SER A 692 6.87 4.50 -1.81
C SER A 692 7.30 3.04 -1.66
N SER A 693 8.18 2.77 -0.70
CA SER A 693 8.59 1.42 -0.26
C SER A 693 8.99 1.45 1.21
N LEU A 694 8.50 0.50 1.97
CA LEU A 694 8.93 0.29 3.35
C LEU A 694 10.15 -0.64 3.37
N PRO A 695 11.15 -0.39 4.26
CA PRO A 695 12.27 -1.30 4.43
C PRO A 695 11.82 -2.62 5.07
N ALA A 696 12.47 -3.72 4.68
CA ALA A 696 12.30 -4.98 5.39
C ALA A 696 12.70 -4.83 6.86
N PRO A 697 12.02 -5.50 7.80
CA PRO A 697 12.52 -5.66 9.15
C PRO A 697 13.87 -6.38 9.15
N VAL A 698 14.73 -6.03 10.09
CA VAL A 698 16.03 -6.67 10.27
C VAL A 698 15.90 -7.70 11.40
N VAL A 699 16.20 -8.96 11.11
CA VAL A 699 16.10 -10.08 12.07
C VAL A 699 17.51 -10.59 12.37
N VAL A 700 17.93 -10.56 13.62
CA VAL A 700 19.24 -10.99 14.09
C VAL A 700 19.14 -11.52 15.52
N ASP A 701 19.66 -12.71 15.78
CA ASP A 701 19.84 -13.30 17.12
C ASP A 701 18.60 -13.21 18.03
N GLY A 702 17.41 -13.53 17.46
CA GLY A 702 16.14 -13.51 18.20
C GLY A 702 15.55 -12.12 18.42
N HIS A 703 16.11 -11.09 17.79
CA HIS A 703 15.63 -9.71 17.83
C HIS A 703 15.17 -9.23 16.46
N VAL A 704 14.12 -8.42 16.44
CA VAL A 704 13.56 -7.84 15.22
C VAL A 704 13.56 -6.32 15.34
N TYR A 705 14.21 -5.67 14.37
CA TYR A 705 14.33 -4.23 14.30
C TYR A 705 13.56 -3.68 13.12
N ALA A 706 12.85 -2.59 13.31
CA ALA A 706 12.11 -1.96 12.23
C ALA A 706 12.16 -0.42 12.33
N GLY A 707 12.05 0.23 11.19
CA GLY A 707 11.84 1.67 11.07
C GLY A 707 10.37 1.99 10.88
N ALA A 708 9.88 3.04 11.50
CA ALA A 708 8.50 3.50 11.41
C ALA A 708 8.37 4.88 10.75
N PRO A 709 7.21 5.19 10.14
CA PRO A 709 6.96 6.47 9.46
C PRO A 709 7.11 7.71 10.34
N ASP A 710 6.96 7.57 11.66
CA ASP A 710 7.17 8.65 12.64
C ASP A 710 8.64 8.98 12.91
N GLY A 711 9.58 8.36 12.19
CA GLY A 711 11.02 8.52 12.36
C GLY A 711 11.63 7.65 13.46
N THR A 712 10.84 6.77 14.08
CA THR A 712 11.30 5.85 15.14
C THR A 712 11.98 4.62 14.54
N VAL A 713 13.10 4.21 15.13
CA VAL A 713 13.66 2.86 15.02
C VAL A 713 13.32 2.13 16.31
N PHE A 714 12.79 0.94 16.22
CA PHE A 714 12.42 0.16 17.40
C PHE A 714 12.83 -1.30 17.27
N ALA A 715 12.93 -1.97 18.40
CA ALA A 715 13.31 -3.36 18.51
C ALA A 715 12.34 -4.11 19.40
N VAL A 716 11.99 -5.33 18.98
CA VAL A 716 11.18 -6.30 19.74
C VAL A 716 11.89 -7.64 19.79
N THR A 717 11.52 -8.48 20.75
CA THR A 717 11.97 -9.88 20.75
C THR A 717 11.08 -10.72 19.83
N GLU A 718 11.62 -11.75 19.26
CA GLU A 718 10.84 -12.71 18.47
C GLU A 718 9.73 -13.39 19.29
N ASN A 719 9.92 -13.53 20.62
CA ASN A 719 8.99 -14.21 21.53
C ASN A 719 7.85 -13.31 22.00
N ASP A 720 8.01 -11.99 21.94
CA ASP A 720 6.97 -11.01 22.24
C ASP A 720 6.92 -9.92 21.16
N PRO A 721 6.34 -10.24 20.00
CA PRO A 721 6.23 -9.30 18.89
C PRO A 721 5.23 -8.17 19.14
N ALA A 722 4.46 -8.21 20.23
CA ALA A 722 3.49 -7.17 20.59
C ALA A 722 4.11 -6.07 21.47
N ALA A 723 5.24 -6.31 22.11
CA ALA A 723 6.01 -5.28 22.82
C ALA A 723 6.95 -4.54 21.84
N PRO A 724 7.26 -3.27 22.04
CA PRO A 724 6.91 -2.28 23.05
C PRO A 724 5.62 -1.59 22.83
#